data_3b1fadc766fdf092eaffb7eeb172be91
#
_entry.id   3b1fadc766fdf092eaffb7eeb172be91
#
_cell.length_a   1.000
_cell.length_b   1.000
_cell.length_c   1.000
_cell.angle_alpha   90.00
_cell.angle_beta   90.00
_cell.angle_gamma   90.00
#
_symmetry.space_group_name_H-M   'P 1'
#
loop_
_entity.id
_entity.type
_entity.pdbx_description
1 polymer ?
#
loop_
_entity_poly.entity_id
_entity_poly.type
_entity_poly.pdbx_seq_one_letter_code
_entity_poly.pdbx_strand_id
1 'polypeptide(L)'
;MPHRISFFLLFVIVGMQSATVNAAQIEMGVADIVSPTFSARTIKLTLLQNGSADLQIAELHIAEKIWHKVRLHCAEFALSSAKVACRQGRLDAAPDLPFTFSYEFATQQLELRLAAKGNEVWQMKADFHARPWRISVLLRNAQASRLAALLPEGLPLPTKGMLNGALALQGNKEGMRSVSADLQLADVSFSDASGLRAGEKFQAKLHLDATHTAQLWDGRIKLDWQSGELFWQPLYLRGGHTLEADVQWNGTQLKIAHATLDLNGVGKIELDALWDVPHKQLLDANVNGNKLGLARMFSDYAKPFLAGGTLAESEMSGTSDLNWKYSRGATQELKLSLHDAAFVDGKKRFALQGLNADIPWSAEHTTTARLSFNSGALWGVPLGASELKMTMSGLDFAIPAASLPILDGKLLVHDFHLQHELGAWRWEFSGGLAPLSMSPLSMALGWPEMQGTLSGVIPHVSYREKMLKVDGALLFRVFDGSVVVSSLNLFDPFGPAPRLYGNLDMRELDLGALTQAFSFGNVQGRIDVSVKELELVNWQAVHFDARVASSPGSYRKKISQKAVQNISSLGGAGAAAAVQRSVMGVFENFGYERIALSCVLRNGVCAMAGGEATVNGYYIVKGGGIPAINVMGYNHEVDWDELLNRLKRVTKGNRKAVVE
;
A
#
# COMPACT_ATOMS: atom_id res chain seq x y z
N MET A 1 -21.32 2.60 56.98
CA MET A 1 -20.84 1.49 57.85
C MET A 1 -19.48 1.08 57.36
N PRO A 2 -18.41 1.18 58.13
CA PRO A 2 -17.06 0.93 57.65
C PRO A 2 -16.73 -0.55 57.77
N HIS A 3 -16.66 -1.27 56.66
CA HIS A 3 -16.09 -2.60 56.65
C HIS A 3 -14.56 -2.50 56.65
N ARG A 4 -13.97 -2.98 57.73
CA ARG A 4 -12.52 -3.19 57.92
C ARG A 4 -12.02 -4.20 56.88
N ILE A 5 -11.34 -3.75 55.85
CA ILE A 5 -10.55 -4.60 55.00
C ILE A 5 -9.16 -4.70 55.64
N SER A 6 -9.00 -5.67 56.52
CA SER A 6 -7.70 -6.21 56.87
C SER A 6 -7.23 -7.05 55.68
N PHE A 7 -6.07 -6.71 55.10
CA PHE A 7 -5.32 -7.61 54.28
C PHE A 7 -4.73 -8.68 55.19
N PHE A 8 -5.55 -9.66 55.44
CA PHE A 8 -5.18 -10.87 56.13
C PHE A 8 -5.04 -11.94 55.04
N LEU A 9 -3.82 -12.44 54.85
CA LEU A 9 -3.70 -13.87 54.80
C LEU A 9 -4.21 -14.32 56.20
N LEU A 10 -5.50 -14.14 56.43
CA LEU A 10 -6.15 -14.64 57.57
C LEU A 10 -6.24 -16.14 57.34
N PHE A 11 -5.43 -16.86 58.07
CA PHE A 11 -5.83 -18.14 58.57
C PHE A 11 -7.09 -17.89 59.41
N VAL A 12 -8.22 -17.75 58.74
CA VAL A 12 -9.50 -17.85 59.44
C VAL A 12 -9.69 -19.32 59.73
N ILE A 13 -9.40 -19.70 60.94
CA ILE A 13 -9.92 -20.91 61.58
C ILE A 13 -11.42 -20.71 61.66
N VAL A 14 -12.14 -21.06 60.62
CA VAL A 14 -13.59 -21.18 60.64
C VAL A 14 -13.92 -22.59 60.21
N GLY A 15 -14.32 -23.38 61.20
CA GLY A 15 -14.91 -24.70 61.04
C GLY A 15 -13.91 -25.82 60.79
N MET A 16 -13.27 -26.32 61.83
CA MET A 16 -12.71 -27.67 61.87
C MET A 16 -13.83 -28.67 61.54
N GLN A 17 -14.05 -28.98 60.31
CA GLN A 17 -14.68 -30.24 59.93
C GLN A 17 -13.56 -31.26 59.77
N SER A 18 -13.48 -32.14 60.81
CA SER A 18 -12.70 -33.40 60.85
C SER A 18 -11.24 -33.29 60.41
N ALA A 19 -10.33 -32.97 61.35
CA ALA A 19 -8.92 -33.34 61.22
C ALA A 19 -8.80 -34.86 61.44
N THR A 20 -8.66 -35.63 60.38
CA THR A 20 -8.18 -37.00 60.48
C THR A 20 -6.67 -36.94 60.71
N VAL A 21 -6.26 -37.07 61.96
CA VAL A 21 -4.85 -37.22 62.32
C VAL A 21 -4.42 -38.64 61.96
N ASN A 22 -3.98 -38.85 60.71
CA ASN A 22 -3.13 -39.97 60.41
C ASN A 22 -1.74 -39.60 60.94
N ALA A 23 -1.07 -40.51 61.65
CA ALA A 23 0.18 -40.28 62.37
C ALA A 23 1.34 -39.75 61.47
N ALA A 24 1.13 -39.48 60.23
CA ALA A 24 2.11 -39.09 59.19
C ALA A 24 1.89 -37.76 58.50
N GLN A 25 0.68 -37.12 58.59
CA GLN A 25 0.40 -35.86 57.85
C GLN A 25 -0.70 -35.02 58.51
N ILE A 26 -0.63 -33.70 58.35
CA ILE A 26 -1.68 -32.75 58.73
C ILE A 26 -2.28 -32.17 57.47
N GLU A 27 -3.59 -32.29 57.32
CA GLU A 27 -4.33 -31.68 56.19
C GLU A 27 -5.16 -30.49 56.68
N MET A 28 -5.05 -29.38 55.98
CA MET A 28 -5.83 -28.18 56.19
C MET A 28 -6.53 -27.80 54.90
N GLY A 29 -7.85 -27.55 54.96
CA GLY A 29 -8.65 -27.15 53.84
C GLY A 29 -9.29 -25.77 54.05
N VAL A 30 -9.30 -24.95 53.01
CA VAL A 30 -10.03 -23.68 52.94
C VAL A 30 -10.94 -23.73 51.71
N ALA A 31 -12.24 -23.48 51.89
CA ALA A 31 -13.19 -23.56 50.78
C ALA A 31 -12.93 -22.45 49.74
N ASP A 32 -12.91 -21.22 50.21
CA ASP A 32 -12.74 -20.06 49.34
C ASP A 32 -11.89 -18.96 49.99
N ILE A 33 -11.04 -18.35 49.20
CA ILE A 33 -10.38 -17.08 49.53
C ILE A 33 -10.78 -16.08 48.45
N VAL A 34 -11.34 -14.94 48.83
CA VAL A 34 -11.73 -13.88 47.93
C VAL A 34 -11.03 -12.57 48.29
N SER A 35 -10.33 -12.00 47.33
CA SER A 35 -9.67 -10.70 47.40
C SER A 35 -10.13 -9.84 46.22
N PRO A 36 -10.02 -8.51 46.25
CA PRO A 36 -10.32 -7.66 45.10
C PRO A 36 -9.52 -7.97 43.84
N THR A 37 -8.35 -8.59 43.96
CA THR A 37 -7.40 -8.85 42.85
C THR A 37 -7.28 -10.32 42.47
N PHE A 38 -7.69 -11.24 43.33
CA PHE A 38 -7.67 -12.68 43.08
C PHE A 38 -8.73 -13.41 43.91
N SER A 39 -9.14 -14.58 43.45
CA SER A 39 -9.88 -15.54 44.25
C SER A 39 -9.34 -16.95 44.07
N ALA A 40 -9.41 -17.76 45.09
CA ALA A 40 -8.99 -19.15 45.07
C ALA A 40 -10.04 -20.03 45.72
N ARG A 41 -10.38 -21.16 45.10
CA ARG A 41 -11.39 -22.12 45.56
C ARG A 41 -10.78 -23.47 45.86
N THR A 42 -11.30 -24.14 46.88
CA THR A 42 -10.89 -25.47 47.27
C THR A 42 -9.38 -25.58 47.43
N ILE A 43 -8.86 -24.90 48.44
CA ILE A 43 -7.43 -24.87 48.76
C ILE A 43 -7.17 -25.98 49.79
N LYS A 44 -6.22 -26.87 49.48
CA LYS A 44 -5.78 -27.96 50.34
C LYS A 44 -4.29 -27.85 50.60
N LEU A 45 -3.90 -27.71 51.85
CA LEU A 45 -2.51 -27.74 52.29
C LEU A 45 -2.29 -29.02 53.09
N THR A 46 -1.33 -29.83 52.64
CA THR A 46 -0.92 -31.06 53.31
C THR A 46 0.51 -30.89 53.80
N LEU A 47 0.71 -31.00 55.11
CA LEU A 47 2.01 -30.98 55.80
C LEU A 47 2.48 -32.41 56.09
N LEU A 48 3.67 -32.76 55.68
CA LEU A 48 4.27 -34.09 55.81
C LEU A 48 5.33 -34.11 56.95
N GLN A 49 5.52 -35.24 57.60
CA GLN A 49 6.47 -35.39 58.71
C GLN A 49 7.94 -35.11 58.36
N ASN A 50 8.30 -35.27 57.10
CA ASN A 50 9.63 -34.97 56.58
C ASN A 50 9.92 -33.47 56.44
N GLY A 51 9.02 -32.59 56.86
CA GLY A 51 9.16 -31.14 56.72
C GLY A 51 8.77 -30.58 55.33
N SER A 52 8.20 -31.40 54.46
CA SER A 52 7.67 -30.93 53.19
C SER A 52 6.18 -30.56 53.26
N ALA A 53 5.72 -29.79 52.29
CA ALA A 53 4.30 -29.38 52.17
C ALA A 53 3.84 -29.40 50.71
N ASP A 54 2.57 -29.83 50.53
CA ASP A 54 1.88 -29.79 49.23
C ASP A 54 0.68 -28.84 49.33
N LEU A 55 0.62 -27.85 48.43
CA LEU A 55 -0.51 -26.95 48.27
C LEU A 55 -1.23 -27.27 46.97
N GLN A 56 -2.51 -27.52 47.04
CA GLN A 56 -3.39 -27.75 45.91
C GLN A 56 -4.49 -26.69 45.94
N ILE A 57 -4.73 -26.05 44.76
CA ILE A 57 -5.80 -25.08 44.57
C ILE A 57 -6.62 -25.56 43.37
N ALA A 58 -7.90 -25.82 43.55
CA ALA A 58 -8.73 -26.33 42.46
C ALA A 58 -8.93 -25.25 41.37
N GLU A 59 -9.23 -24.03 41.78
CA GLU A 59 -9.38 -22.88 40.90
C GLU A 59 -8.71 -21.66 41.48
N LEU A 60 -7.85 -21.03 40.71
CA LEU A 60 -7.19 -19.76 41.03
C LEU A 60 -7.54 -18.74 39.96
N HIS A 61 -8.23 -17.68 40.36
CA HIS A 61 -8.60 -16.58 39.51
C HIS A 61 -7.69 -15.39 39.80
N ILE A 62 -6.98 -14.89 38.80
CA ILE A 62 -6.17 -13.66 38.87
C ILE A 62 -6.50 -12.82 37.64
N ALA A 63 -7.01 -11.62 37.84
CA ALA A 63 -7.59 -10.77 36.81
C ALA A 63 -8.68 -11.55 36.02
N GLU A 64 -8.58 -11.61 34.70
CA GLU A 64 -9.53 -12.32 33.82
C GLU A 64 -9.15 -13.80 33.60
N LYS A 65 -8.05 -14.29 34.18
CA LYS A 65 -7.56 -15.66 33.95
C LYS A 65 -7.90 -16.60 35.08
N ILE A 66 -8.28 -17.83 34.72
CA ILE A 66 -8.61 -18.93 35.60
C ILE A 66 -7.59 -20.05 35.41
N TRP A 67 -6.89 -20.41 36.47
CA TRP A 67 -6.01 -21.58 36.48
C TRP A 67 -6.70 -22.70 37.29
N HIS A 68 -6.79 -23.86 36.67
CA HIS A 68 -7.36 -25.05 37.32
C HIS A 68 -6.24 -25.96 37.80
N LYS A 69 -6.49 -26.64 38.96
CA LYS A 69 -5.62 -27.67 39.51
C LYS A 69 -4.17 -27.20 39.73
N VAL A 70 -4.01 -26.00 40.29
CA VAL A 70 -2.67 -25.48 40.63
C VAL A 70 -2.09 -26.30 41.77
N ARG A 71 -0.88 -26.84 41.57
CA ARG A 71 -0.15 -27.63 42.58
C ARG A 71 1.23 -27.07 42.78
N LEU A 72 1.58 -26.89 44.07
CA LEU A 72 2.88 -26.43 44.53
C LEU A 72 3.41 -27.45 45.53
N HIS A 73 4.61 -27.89 45.33
CA HIS A 73 5.34 -28.74 46.26
C HIS A 73 6.48 -27.94 46.90
N CYS A 74 6.62 -28.02 48.22
CA CYS A 74 7.69 -27.42 49.00
C CYS A 74 8.46 -28.50 49.73
N ALA A 75 9.71 -28.75 49.37
CA ALA A 75 10.53 -29.78 49.99
C ALA A 75 11.02 -29.37 51.39
N GLU A 76 11.25 -28.06 51.59
CA GLU A 76 11.67 -27.48 52.88
C GLU A 76 10.65 -26.41 53.30
N PHE A 77 9.61 -26.82 53.99
CA PHE A 77 8.54 -25.95 54.49
C PHE A 77 8.73 -25.66 55.97
N ALA A 78 8.60 -24.41 56.36
CA ALA A 78 8.68 -23.98 57.75
C ALA A 78 7.45 -23.11 58.10
N LEU A 79 6.76 -23.46 59.18
CA LEU A 79 5.65 -22.69 59.75
C LEU A 79 5.94 -22.44 61.22
N SER A 80 5.90 -21.18 61.66
CA SER A 80 6.04 -20.74 63.01
C SER A 80 5.02 -19.63 63.31
N SER A 81 4.94 -19.21 64.56
CA SER A 81 4.09 -18.05 64.95
C SER A 81 4.59 -16.73 64.32
N ALA A 82 5.85 -16.66 63.90
CA ALA A 82 6.42 -15.46 63.30
C ALA A 82 6.36 -15.45 61.76
N LYS A 83 6.51 -16.62 61.11
CA LYS A 83 6.57 -16.67 59.64
C LYS A 83 6.20 -18.02 59.04
N VAL A 84 5.79 -17.98 57.78
CA VAL A 84 5.70 -19.14 56.90
C VAL A 84 6.74 -19.00 55.79
N ALA A 85 7.43 -20.09 55.46
CA ALA A 85 8.46 -20.06 54.43
C ALA A 85 8.56 -21.40 53.69
N CYS A 86 8.93 -21.30 52.40
CA CYS A 86 9.36 -22.41 51.57
C CYS A 86 10.73 -22.10 51.00
N ARG A 87 11.71 -22.95 51.23
CA ARG A 87 13.08 -22.76 50.71
C ARG A 87 13.34 -23.50 49.42
N GLN A 88 12.63 -24.60 49.16
CA GLN A 88 12.77 -25.41 47.96
C GLN A 88 11.35 -25.74 47.42
N GLY A 89 10.80 -24.78 46.69
CA GLY A 89 9.48 -24.91 46.09
C GLY A 89 9.53 -25.27 44.60
N ARG A 90 8.53 -26.01 44.14
CA ARG A 90 8.32 -26.33 42.73
C ARG A 90 6.83 -26.15 42.41
N LEU A 91 6.58 -25.60 41.23
CA LEU A 91 5.24 -25.48 40.65
C LEU A 91 5.09 -26.55 39.58
N ASP A 92 4.07 -27.40 39.63
CA ASP A 92 3.87 -28.48 38.66
C ASP A 92 3.74 -27.93 37.22
N ALA A 93 3.12 -26.77 37.04
CA ALA A 93 2.97 -26.12 35.76
C ALA A 93 4.29 -25.52 35.20
N ALA A 94 5.32 -25.34 36.05
CA ALA A 94 6.64 -24.82 35.66
C ALA A 94 7.75 -25.49 36.49
N PRO A 95 8.01 -26.80 36.28
CA PRO A 95 8.94 -27.58 37.11
C PRO A 95 10.40 -27.14 36.96
N ASP A 96 10.72 -26.48 35.88
CA ASP A 96 12.05 -25.91 35.59
C ASP A 96 12.31 -24.57 36.30
N LEU A 97 11.27 -24.01 36.98
CA LEU A 97 11.33 -22.71 37.67
C LEU A 97 11.13 -22.93 39.20
N PRO A 98 12.15 -23.35 39.93
CA PRO A 98 12.05 -23.48 41.38
C PRO A 98 11.82 -22.13 42.04
N PHE A 99 11.13 -22.14 43.16
CA PHE A 99 10.87 -20.93 43.91
C PHE A 99 11.25 -21.01 45.37
N THR A 100 11.51 -19.85 45.96
CA THR A 100 11.58 -19.64 47.40
C THR A 100 10.52 -18.62 47.78
N PHE A 101 9.92 -18.81 48.94
CA PHE A 101 8.84 -17.95 49.44
C PHE A 101 9.02 -17.75 50.93
N SER A 102 8.79 -16.54 51.43
CA SER A 102 8.66 -16.24 52.86
C SER A 102 7.65 -15.12 53.09
N TYR A 103 6.85 -15.30 54.16
CA TYR A 103 5.94 -14.27 54.63
C TYR A 103 6.08 -14.13 56.14
N GLU A 104 6.33 -12.90 56.60
CA GLU A 104 6.46 -12.56 58.02
C GLU A 104 5.13 -11.94 58.50
N PHE A 105 4.55 -12.53 59.56
CA PHE A 105 3.22 -12.11 60.05
C PHE A 105 3.27 -10.75 60.75
N ALA A 106 4.28 -10.45 61.53
CA ALA A 106 4.38 -9.19 62.27
C ALA A 106 4.60 -7.97 61.37
N THR A 107 5.50 -8.11 60.39
CA THR A 107 5.83 -7.04 59.46
C THR A 107 4.98 -7.02 58.20
N GLN A 108 4.16 -8.09 58.00
CA GLN A 108 3.35 -8.30 56.77
C GLN A 108 4.20 -8.20 55.50
N GLN A 109 5.44 -8.68 55.54
CA GLN A 109 6.36 -8.68 54.41
C GLN A 109 6.35 -10.02 53.70
N LEU A 110 6.25 -9.98 52.41
CA LEU A 110 6.31 -11.11 51.48
C LEU A 110 7.57 -11.02 50.62
N GLU A 111 8.31 -12.08 50.51
CA GLU A 111 9.34 -12.25 49.50
C GLU A 111 9.10 -13.54 48.73
N LEU A 112 9.01 -13.44 47.41
CA LEU A 112 8.91 -14.55 46.46
C LEU A 112 10.03 -14.42 45.47
N ARG A 113 10.81 -15.50 45.28
CA ARG A 113 11.88 -15.55 44.29
C ARG A 113 11.74 -16.83 43.48
N LEU A 114 11.67 -16.69 42.18
CA LEU A 114 11.76 -17.78 41.22
C LEU A 114 13.14 -17.65 40.53
N ALA A 115 13.90 -18.73 40.48
CA ALA A 115 15.24 -18.71 39.90
C ALA A 115 15.50 -20.03 39.17
N ALA A 116 15.60 -19.94 37.85
CA ALA A 116 15.93 -21.07 36.99
C ALA A 116 17.43 -21.19 36.72
N LYS A 117 17.84 -22.28 36.09
CA LYS A 117 19.19 -22.43 35.55
C LYS A 117 19.44 -21.33 34.50
N GLY A 118 20.67 -20.79 34.44
CA GLY A 118 21.04 -19.77 33.47
C GLY A 118 20.84 -18.32 33.93
N ASN A 119 20.84 -18.08 35.24
CA ASN A 119 20.70 -16.74 35.85
C ASN A 119 19.35 -16.05 35.64
N GLU A 120 18.30 -16.79 35.26
CA GLU A 120 16.95 -16.28 35.24
C GLU A 120 16.43 -16.05 36.64
N VAL A 121 16.01 -14.84 36.98
CA VAL A 121 15.48 -14.47 38.30
C VAL A 121 14.22 -13.60 38.13
N TRP A 122 13.18 -14.02 38.83
CA TRP A 122 11.97 -13.25 39.10
C TRP A 122 11.87 -13.06 40.60
N GLN A 123 11.99 -11.85 41.08
CA GLN A 123 11.92 -11.57 42.54
C GLN A 123 10.81 -10.56 42.78
N MET A 124 9.88 -10.93 43.67
CA MET A 124 8.83 -10.04 44.14
C MET A 124 9.01 -9.82 45.65
N LYS A 125 8.99 -8.57 46.07
CA LYS A 125 8.92 -8.17 47.48
C LYS A 125 7.66 -7.33 47.67
N ALA A 126 6.90 -7.63 48.70
CA ALA A 126 5.72 -6.84 49.04
C ALA A 126 5.76 -6.48 50.55
N ASP A 127 5.40 -5.26 50.85
CA ASP A 127 5.22 -4.72 52.21
C ASP A 127 3.79 -4.22 52.34
N PHE A 128 2.98 -5.02 53.00
CA PHE A 128 1.55 -4.70 53.26
C PHE A 128 1.32 -3.93 54.54
N HIS A 129 2.35 -3.81 55.41
CA HIS A 129 2.28 -3.00 56.62
C HIS A 129 2.47 -1.52 56.34
N ALA A 130 3.27 -1.20 55.34
CA ALA A 130 3.50 0.17 54.88
C ALA A 130 2.18 0.86 54.47
N ARG A 131 2.14 2.19 54.59
CA ARG A 131 1.02 3.01 54.14
C ARG A 131 1.55 4.16 53.29
N PRO A 132 1.47 4.08 51.94
CA PRO A 132 0.84 3.05 51.07
C PRO A 132 1.56 1.69 51.14
N TRP A 133 0.84 0.58 50.87
CA TRP A 133 1.48 -0.72 50.67
C TRP A 133 2.35 -0.67 49.39
N ARG A 134 3.41 -1.48 49.34
CA ARG A 134 4.38 -1.48 48.25
C ARG A 134 4.65 -2.90 47.78
N ILE A 135 4.68 -3.06 46.43
CA ILE A 135 5.15 -4.28 45.78
C ILE A 135 6.22 -3.90 44.79
N SER A 136 7.35 -4.58 44.83
CA SER A 136 8.43 -4.44 43.86
C SER A 136 8.71 -5.79 43.19
N VAL A 137 8.84 -5.79 41.88
CA VAL A 137 9.20 -6.95 41.07
C VAL A 137 10.48 -6.63 40.34
N LEU A 138 11.50 -7.49 40.49
CA LEU A 138 12.77 -7.40 39.81
C LEU A 138 12.89 -8.57 38.84
N LEU A 139 13.20 -8.29 37.59
CA LEU A 139 13.40 -9.25 36.51
C LEU A 139 14.86 -9.21 36.07
N ARG A 140 15.51 -10.37 36.04
CA ARG A 140 16.86 -10.54 35.48
C ARG A 140 16.86 -11.74 34.55
N ASN A 141 17.22 -11.52 33.30
CA ASN A 141 17.20 -12.54 32.25
C ASN A 141 15.89 -13.36 32.21
N ALA A 142 14.78 -12.73 32.59
CA ALA A 142 13.49 -13.36 32.67
C ALA A 142 13.00 -13.75 31.27
N GLN A 143 12.66 -15.02 31.05
CA GLN A 143 12.23 -15.49 29.74
C GLN A 143 10.86 -14.87 29.38
N ALA A 144 10.82 -14.14 28.28
CA ALA A 144 9.61 -13.45 27.83
C ALA A 144 8.44 -14.44 27.56
N SER A 145 8.73 -15.65 27.09
CA SER A 145 7.74 -16.69 26.83
C SER A 145 6.91 -17.09 28.07
N ARG A 146 7.45 -16.90 29.28
CA ARG A 146 6.69 -17.18 30.51
C ARG A 146 5.56 -16.19 30.75
N LEU A 147 5.65 -14.97 30.18
CA LEU A 147 4.56 -14.00 30.24
C LEU A 147 3.35 -14.40 29.39
N ALA A 148 3.49 -15.30 28.42
CA ALA A 148 2.39 -15.72 27.55
C ALA A 148 1.18 -16.24 28.35
N ALA A 149 1.44 -16.93 29.47
CA ALA A 149 0.40 -17.41 30.37
C ALA A 149 -0.35 -16.29 31.12
N LEU A 150 0.24 -15.09 31.26
CA LEU A 150 -0.32 -13.96 32.00
C LEU A 150 -1.00 -12.93 31.08
N LEU A 151 -0.71 -12.93 29.77
CA LEU A 151 -1.25 -11.97 28.83
C LEU A 151 -2.72 -12.28 28.49
N PRO A 152 -3.56 -11.26 28.26
CA PRO A 152 -4.93 -11.43 27.77
C PRO A 152 -5.00 -12.19 26.45
N GLU A 153 -6.12 -12.87 26.20
CA GLU A 153 -6.38 -13.53 24.92
C GLU A 153 -6.44 -12.52 23.76
N GLY A 154 -5.98 -12.93 22.57
CA GLY A 154 -5.99 -12.09 21.37
C GLY A 154 -4.81 -11.14 21.22
N LEU A 155 -3.90 -11.09 22.20
CA LEU A 155 -2.62 -10.40 22.04
C LEU A 155 -1.55 -11.34 21.41
N PRO A 156 -0.58 -10.78 20.65
CA PRO A 156 0.58 -11.55 20.23
C PRO A 156 1.36 -12.08 21.45
N LEU A 157 1.65 -13.38 21.45
CA LEU A 157 2.29 -14.02 22.58
C LEU A 157 3.81 -14.07 22.39
N PRO A 158 4.62 -13.70 23.39
CA PRO A 158 6.06 -13.82 23.34
C PRO A 158 6.48 -15.30 23.30
N THR A 159 7.34 -15.63 22.35
CA THR A 159 7.83 -16.99 22.13
C THR A 159 9.28 -17.16 22.54
N LYS A 160 10.08 -16.10 22.44
CA LYS A 160 11.51 -16.06 22.77
C LYS A 160 11.90 -14.69 23.33
N GLY A 161 13.12 -14.61 23.85
CA GLY A 161 13.73 -13.36 24.33
C GLY A 161 13.75 -13.24 25.83
N MET A 162 14.37 -12.19 26.29
CA MET A 162 14.61 -11.92 27.71
C MET A 162 14.09 -10.55 28.11
N LEU A 163 13.66 -10.46 29.37
CA LEU A 163 13.22 -9.24 30.02
C LEU A 163 14.14 -8.96 31.20
N ASN A 164 14.60 -7.72 31.30
CA ASN A 164 15.33 -7.20 32.45
C ASN A 164 14.62 -5.93 32.93
N GLY A 165 14.66 -5.67 34.25
CA GLY A 165 14.12 -4.43 34.77
C GLY A 165 13.38 -4.60 36.07
N ALA A 166 12.61 -3.56 36.42
CA ALA A 166 11.87 -3.47 37.66
C ALA A 166 10.45 -2.93 37.41
N LEU A 167 9.52 -3.43 38.23
CA LEU A 167 8.16 -2.93 38.34
C LEU A 167 7.87 -2.58 39.81
N ALA A 168 7.34 -1.41 40.08
CA ALA A 168 6.91 -0.99 41.40
C ALA A 168 5.43 -0.64 41.41
N LEU A 169 4.69 -1.16 42.38
CA LEU A 169 3.27 -0.89 42.57
C LEU A 169 3.09 -0.35 43.98
N GLN A 170 2.26 0.67 44.15
CA GLN A 170 1.89 1.19 45.46
C GLN A 170 0.36 1.40 45.53
N GLY A 171 -0.18 1.23 46.72
CA GLY A 171 -1.61 1.45 46.88
C GLY A 171 -2.05 1.51 48.34
N ASN A 172 -3.32 1.73 48.53
CA ASN A 172 -3.94 1.81 49.83
C ASN A 172 -5.14 0.85 49.92
N LYS A 173 -6.00 1.04 50.89
CA LYS A 173 -7.22 0.22 51.07
C LYS A 173 -8.25 0.38 49.95
N GLU A 174 -8.19 1.48 49.22
CA GLU A 174 -9.11 1.80 48.12
C GLU A 174 -8.64 1.20 46.79
N GLY A 175 -7.36 0.78 46.69
CA GLY A 175 -6.81 0.14 45.52
C GLY A 175 -5.39 0.61 45.19
N MET A 176 -4.99 0.36 43.95
CA MET A 176 -3.70 0.76 43.42
C MET A 176 -3.63 2.28 43.18
N ARG A 177 -2.52 2.92 43.57
CA ARG A 177 -2.31 4.37 43.50
C ARG A 177 -1.20 4.76 42.54
N SER A 178 -0.21 3.91 42.37
CA SER A 178 0.85 4.16 41.39
C SER A 178 1.41 2.87 40.83
N VAL A 179 1.87 2.99 39.59
CA VAL A 179 2.61 1.96 38.85
C VAL A 179 3.84 2.64 38.25
N SER A 180 5.01 2.04 38.46
CA SER A 180 6.24 2.46 37.78
C SER A 180 6.92 1.23 37.21
N ALA A 181 7.40 1.28 35.98
CA ALA A 181 8.09 0.19 35.32
C ALA A 181 9.27 0.70 34.48
N ASP A 182 10.43 0.07 34.67
CA ASP A 182 11.60 0.22 33.82
C ASP A 182 11.96 -1.15 33.27
N LEU A 183 11.66 -1.40 31.99
CA LEU A 183 11.84 -2.70 31.35
C LEU A 183 12.75 -2.59 30.14
N GLN A 184 13.63 -3.54 30.01
CA GLN A 184 14.46 -3.76 28.82
C GLN A 184 14.10 -5.11 28.20
N LEU A 185 13.65 -5.07 26.96
CA LEU A 185 13.39 -6.22 26.12
C LEU A 185 14.66 -6.53 25.31
N ALA A 186 15.10 -7.77 25.31
CA ALA A 186 16.27 -8.21 24.57
C ALA A 186 15.89 -9.43 23.70
N ASP A 187 16.06 -9.29 22.39
CA ASP A 187 15.79 -10.32 21.39
C ASP A 187 14.40 -10.97 21.51
N VAL A 188 13.39 -10.18 21.88
CA VAL A 188 12.02 -10.69 22.07
C VAL A 188 11.39 -10.96 20.71
N SER A 189 10.89 -12.19 20.56
CA SER A 189 10.05 -12.57 19.41
C SER A 189 8.65 -12.93 19.90
N PHE A 190 7.65 -12.53 19.14
CA PHE A 190 6.25 -12.78 19.47
C PHE A 190 5.42 -12.98 18.18
N SER A 191 4.32 -13.68 18.30
CA SER A 191 3.36 -13.86 17.19
C SER A 191 1.96 -14.09 17.73
N ASP A 192 0.95 -13.67 16.98
CA ASP A 192 -0.41 -14.12 17.18
C ASP A 192 -0.68 -15.46 16.46
N ALA A 193 -1.83 -16.07 16.71
CA ALA A 193 -2.20 -17.34 16.11
C ALA A 193 -2.38 -17.28 14.57
N SER A 194 -2.66 -16.10 14.04
CA SER A 194 -2.84 -15.89 12.60
C SER A 194 -1.51 -15.63 11.86
N GLY A 195 -0.45 -15.27 12.57
CA GLY A 195 0.81 -14.81 12.00
C GLY A 195 0.75 -13.41 11.37
N LEU A 196 -0.39 -12.72 11.48
CA LEU A 196 -0.59 -11.39 10.90
C LEU A 196 -0.04 -10.26 11.79
N ARG A 197 0.32 -10.60 13.03
CA ARG A 197 0.96 -9.73 14.01
C ARG A 197 2.11 -10.46 14.63
N ALA A 198 3.33 -10.12 14.24
CA ALA A 198 4.54 -10.79 14.68
C ALA A 198 5.69 -9.80 14.87
N GLY A 199 6.59 -10.11 15.79
CA GLY A 199 7.84 -9.38 15.98
C GLY A 199 9.01 -10.35 16.10
N GLU A 200 10.16 -9.97 15.57
CA GLU A 200 11.37 -10.78 15.65
C GLU A 200 12.57 -9.96 16.12
N LYS A 201 13.35 -10.53 17.06
CA LYS A 201 14.55 -9.91 17.64
C LYS A 201 14.30 -8.49 18.14
N PHE A 202 13.12 -8.25 18.72
CA PHE A 202 12.69 -6.95 19.20
C PHE A 202 13.53 -6.54 20.41
N GLN A 203 14.21 -5.39 20.28
CA GLN A 203 14.98 -4.78 21.36
C GLN A 203 14.38 -3.42 21.67
N ALA A 204 13.95 -3.24 22.91
CA ALA A 204 13.35 -1.99 23.33
C ALA A 204 13.57 -1.71 24.81
N LYS A 205 13.51 -0.43 25.17
CA LYS A 205 13.41 0.06 26.55
C LYS A 205 12.04 0.66 26.75
N LEU A 206 11.36 0.27 27.80
CA LEU A 206 10.06 0.80 28.20
C LEU A 206 10.18 1.42 29.58
N HIS A 207 9.85 2.68 29.70
CA HIS A 207 9.64 3.37 30.96
C HIS A 207 8.19 3.78 31.06
N LEU A 208 7.54 3.46 32.18
CA LEU A 208 6.16 3.81 32.49
C LEU A 208 6.09 4.32 33.92
N ASP A 209 5.52 5.49 34.11
CA ASP A 209 5.08 6.00 35.40
C ASP A 209 3.60 6.40 35.32
N ALA A 210 2.79 5.90 36.24
CA ALA A 210 1.38 6.25 36.30
C ALA A 210 0.90 6.41 37.75
N THR A 211 0.06 7.39 38.00
CA THR A 211 -0.57 7.67 39.29
C THR A 211 -2.07 7.75 39.16
N HIS A 212 -2.77 7.21 40.15
CA HIS A 212 -4.23 7.18 40.22
C HIS A 212 -4.72 8.20 41.25
N THR A 213 -5.44 9.21 40.79
CA THR A 213 -6.06 10.26 41.61
C THR A 213 -7.55 10.34 41.30
N ALA A 214 -8.38 10.29 42.33
CA ALA A 214 -9.86 10.26 42.24
C ALA A 214 -10.38 9.08 41.39
N GLN A 215 -10.56 9.23 40.09
CA GLN A 215 -11.00 8.18 39.15
C GLN A 215 -10.19 8.20 37.88
N LEU A 216 -9.06 8.90 37.89
CA LEU A 216 -8.23 9.13 36.75
C LEU A 216 -6.84 8.56 36.96
N TRP A 217 -6.37 7.73 36.05
CA TRP A 217 -4.96 7.42 35.89
C TRP A 217 -4.30 8.48 35.04
N ASP A 218 -3.23 9.06 35.53
CA ASP A 218 -2.36 9.98 34.82
C ASP A 218 -0.98 9.33 34.72
N GLY A 219 -0.43 9.20 33.51
CA GLY A 219 0.80 8.47 33.29
C GLY A 219 1.64 8.99 32.15
N ARG A 220 2.91 8.66 32.21
CA ARG A 220 3.90 8.91 31.15
C ARG A 220 4.48 7.61 30.68
N ILE A 221 4.54 7.45 29.36
CA ILE A 221 5.11 6.29 28.68
C ILE A 221 6.27 6.76 27.82
N LYS A 222 7.42 6.08 27.93
CA LYS A 222 8.56 6.24 27.01
C LYS A 222 8.94 4.88 26.48
N LEU A 223 8.91 4.72 25.17
CA LEU A 223 9.34 3.52 24.45
C LEU A 223 10.48 3.90 23.50
N ASP A 224 11.62 3.23 23.66
CA ASP A 224 12.75 3.30 22.74
C ASP A 224 12.90 1.93 22.06
N TRP A 225 12.33 1.80 20.85
CA TRP A 225 12.46 0.60 20.05
C TRP A 225 13.74 0.68 19.20
N GLN A 226 14.81 0.07 19.69
CA GLN A 226 16.17 0.20 19.17
C GLN A 226 16.41 -0.62 17.92
N SER A 227 15.98 -1.90 17.91
CA SER A 227 16.18 -2.82 16.79
C SER A 227 15.16 -3.95 16.78
N GLY A 228 15.19 -4.78 15.73
CA GLY A 228 14.24 -5.85 15.47
C GLY A 228 13.21 -5.47 14.42
N GLU A 229 12.31 -6.38 14.13
CA GLU A 229 11.34 -6.28 13.07
C GLU A 229 9.93 -6.47 13.62
N LEU A 230 8.97 -5.70 13.10
CA LEU A 230 7.56 -5.78 13.45
C LEU A 230 6.74 -5.91 12.18
N PHE A 231 6.02 -7.01 12.05
CA PHE A 231 4.97 -7.20 11.05
C PHE A 231 3.61 -7.03 11.71
N TRP A 232 2.84 -6.06 11.23
CA TRP A 232 1.47 -5.81 11.64
C TRP A 232 0.66 -5.49 10.39
N GLN A 233 0.08 -6.54 9.82
CA GLN A 233 -0.51 -6.49 8.48
C GLN A 233 -1.31 -5.21 8.21
N PRO A 234 -1.03 -4.50 7.10
CA PRO A 234 -0.05 -4.79 6.06
C PRO A 234 1.34 -4.17 6.28
N LEU A 235 1.60 -3.57 7.45
CA LEU A 235 2.84 -2.83 7.76
C LEU A 235 3.98 -3.77 8.14
N TYR A 236 5.18 -3.47 7.66
CA TYR A 236 6.42 -4.09 8.05
C TYR A 236 7.43 -3.02 8.45
N LEU A 237 7.74 -2.96 9.75
CA LEU A 237 8.55 -1.91 10.34
C LEU A 237 9.84 -2.48 10.94
N ARG A 238 10.87 -1.67 10.98
CA ARG A 238 12.16 -1.98 11.63
C ARG A 238 12.40 -1.02 12.77
N GLY A 239 13.19 -1.43 13.76
CA GLY A 239 13.52 -0.60 14.91
C GLY A 239 14.18 0.72 14.55
N GLY A 240 14.42 1.54 15.58
CA GLY A 240 14.93 2.90 15.48
C GLY A 240 13.84 3.95 15.71
N HIS A 241 12.75 3.58 16.37
CA HIS A 241 11.63 4.47 16.68
C HIS A 241 11.56 4.77 18.19
N THR A 242 11.19 6.00 18.53
CA THR A 242 10.90 6.36 19.92
C THR A 242 9.50 6.94 20.06
N LEU A 243 8.85 6.64 21.18
CA LEU A 243 7.56 7.19 21.56
C LEU A 243 7.66 7.75 22.98
N GLU A 244 7.28 9.00 23.17
CA GLU A 244 7.00 9.59 24.47
C GLU A 244 5.54 10.06 24.48
N ALA A 245 4.78 9.70 25.52
CA ALA A 245 3.37 10.04 25.59
C ALA A 245 2.94 10.33 27.04
N ASP A 246 2.18 11.38 27.21
CA ASP A 246 1.41 11.66 28.43
C ASP A 246 -0.03 11.17 28.22
N VAL A 247 -0.47 10.23 29.05
CA VAL A 247 -1.74 9.52 28.89
C VAL A 247 -2.61 9.66 30.12
N GLN A 248 -3.91 9.77 29.91
CA GLN A 248 -4.92 9.80 30.95
C GLN A 248 -5.99 8.76 30.68
N TRP A 249 -6.37 7.96 31.67
CA TRP A 249 -7.38 6.92 31.54
C TRP A 249 -8.37 6.94 32.71
N ASN A 250 -9.66 6.99 32.40
CA ASN A 250 -10.75 7.04 33.37
C ASN A 250 -11.60 5.74 33.45
N GLY A 251 -11.13 4.65 32.85
CA GLY A 251 -11.85 3.37 32.75
C GLY A 251 -12.60 3.17 31.44
N THR A 252 -13.08 4.24 30.80
CA THR A 252 -13.82 4.19 29.52
C THR A 252 -13.12 4.93 28.41
N GLN A 253 -12.41 6.01 28.71
CA GLN A 253 -11.71 6.82 27.73
C GLN A 253 -10.21 6.85 28.03
N LEU A 254 -9.42 6.69 26.97
CA LEU A 254 -7.99 6.90 26.96
C LEU A 254 -7.70 8.21 26.22
N LYS A 255 -7.21 9.20 26.96
CA LYS A 255 -6.75 10.46 26.39
C LYS A 255 -5.22 10.45 26.30
N ILE A 256 -4.70 10.64 25.11
CA ILE A 256 -3.31 11.00 24.88
C ILE A 256 -3.26 12.52 24.86
N ALA A 257 -2.75 13.10 25.94
CA ALA A 257 -2.73 14.56 26.10
C ALA A 257 -1.64 15.20 25.24
N HIS A 258 -0.53 14.53 25.11
CA HIS A 258 0.58 14.86 24.22
C HIS A 258 1.41 13.61 23.98
N ALA A 259 1.70 13.32 22.71
CA ALA A 259 2.67 12.31 22.36
C ALA A 259 3.62 12.81 21.27
N THR A 260 4.87 12.41 21.37
CA THR A 260 5.90 12.60 20.35
C THR A 260 6.37 11.25 19.87
N LEU A 261 6.23 11.00 18.58
CA LEU A 261 6.68 9.79 17.90
C LEU A 261 7.81 10.17 16.95
N ASP A 262 9.04 9.71 17.22
CA ASP A 262 10.18 9.89 16.32
C ASP A 262 10.35 8.63 15.48
N LEU A 263 10.03 8.73 14.20
CA LEU A 263 10.07 7.63 13.24
C LEU A 263 11.38 7.69 12.44
N ASN A 264 12.15 6.61 12.52
CA ASN A 264 13.45 6.50 11.86
C ASN A 264 13.35 6.78 10.34
N GLY A 265 14.07 7.82 9.89
CA GLY A 265 14.09 8.24 8.48
C GLY A 265 12.83 8.96 8.00
N VAL A 266 11.84 9.15 8.87
CA VAL A 266 10.65 9.98 8.61
C VAL A 266 10.76 11.30 9.35
N GLY A 267 10.97 11.28 10.67
CA GLY A 267 11.04 12.45 11.53
C GLY A 267 10.04 12.41 12.68
N LYS A 268 9.85 13.57 13.32
CA LYS A 268 9.01 13.68 14.51
C LYS A 268 7.57 14.03 14.16
N ILE A 269 6.66 13.28 14.76
CA ILE A 269 5.22 13.50 14.70
C ILE A 269 4.73 13.76 16.13
N GLU A 270 4.02 14.83 16.31
CA GLU A 270 3.30 15.15 17.54
C GLU A 270 1.84 14.81 17.37
N LEU A 271 1.25 14.22 18.39
CA LEU A 271 -0.16 13.87 18.37
C LEU A 271 -0.81 14.02 19.73
N ASP A 272 -2.06 14.42 19.72
CA ASP A 272 -3.01 14.26 20.81
C ASP A 272 -4.23 13.48 20.30
N ALA A 273 -4.85 12.68 21.17
CA ALA A 273 -5.98 11.85 20.77
C ALA A 273 -6.89 11.50 21.96
N LEU A 274 -8.15 11.24 21.65
CA LEU A 274 -9.15 10.73 22.58
C LEU A 274 -9.76 9.44 22.00
N TRP A 275 -9.60 8.34 22.73
CA TRP A 275 -10.06 7.02 22.36
C TRP A 275 -11.15 6.51 23.31
N ASP A 276 -12.26 6.03 22.76
CA ASP A 276 -13.31 5.30 23.49
C ASP A 276 -12.92 3.81 23.52
N VAL A 277 -12.57 3.32 24.72
CA VAL A 277 -12.03 1.96 24.89
C VAL A 277 -13.12 0.89 24.71
N PRO A 278 -14.33 1.00 25.32
CA PRO A 278 -15.41 0.05 25.13
C PRO A 278 -15.85 -0.12 23.67
N HIS A 279 -16.01 0.97 22.96
CA HIS A 279 -16.46 0.96 21.56
C HIS A 279 -15.33 0.84 20.55
N LYS A 280 -14.07 0.84 21.00
CA LYS A 280 -12.87 0.79 20.16
C LYS A 280 -12.87 1.87 19.07
N GLN A 281 -13.28 3.08 19.43
CA GLN A 281 -13.49 4.18 18.50
C GLN A 281 -12.58 5.38 18.81
N LEU A 282 -11.95 5.95 17.78
CA LEU A 282 -11.29 7.24 17.84
C LEU A 282 -12.35 8.34 17.87
N LEU A 283 -12.36 9.17 18.92
CA LEU A 283 -13.30 10.27 19.07
C LEU A 283 -12.72 11.59 18.55
N ASP A 284 -11.45 11.84 18.86
CA ASP A 284 -10.75 13.05 18.48
C ASP A 284 -9.27 12.74 18.26
N ALA A 285 -8.64 13.40 17.29
CA ALA A 285 -7.20 13.35 17.09
C ALA A 285 -6.69 14.60 16.38
N ASN A 286 -5.50 15.02 16.77
CA ASN A 286 -4.76 16.06 16.12
C ASN A 286 -3.31 15.60 15.93
N VAL A 287 -2.83 15.62 14.70
CA VAL A 287 -1.51 15.10 14.32
C VAL A 287 -0.74 16.19 13.60
N ASN A 288 0.46 16.47 14.08
CA ASN A 288 1.36 17.46 13.49
C ASN A 288 2.71 16.83 13.20
N GLY A 289 3.25 17.13 12.03
CA GLY A 289 4.59 16.72 11.66
C GLY A 289 5.22 17.74 10.72
N ASN A 290 6.48 18.07 10.96
CA ASN A 290 7.20 19.04 10.16
C ASN A 290 8.45 18.41 9.55
N LYS A 291 8.74 18.71 8.27
CA LYS A 291 9.89 18.19 7.53
C LYS A 291 9.99 16.65 7.56
N LEU A 292 8.84 15.98 7.43
CA LEU A 292 8.78 14.52 7.38
C LEU A 292 9.40 14.01 6.10
N GLY A 293 10.32 13.03 6.19
CA GLY A 293 10.98 12.42 5.05
C GLY A 293 10.04 11.52 4.24
N LEU A 294 9.69 11.95 3.03
CA LEU A 294 8.69 11.28 2.18
C LEU A 294 9.14 9.89 1.73
N ALA A 295 10.45 9.66 1.52
CA ALA A 295 10.96 8.38 1.04
C ALA A 295 10.56 7.23 1.98
N ARG A 296 10.87 7.36 3.27
CA ARG A 296 10.52 6.36 4.29
C ARG A 296 9.03 6.37 4.62
N MET A 297 8.42 7.55 4.71
CA MET A 297 6.99 7.67 4.96
C MET A 297 6.18 6.94 3.88
N PHE A 298 6.56 7.08 2.62
CA PHE A 298 5.90 6.37 1.52
C PHE A 298 6.21 4.87 1.52
N SER A 299 7.52 4.48 1.60
CA SER A 299 7.93 3.07 1.49
C SER A 299 7.39 2.20 2.61
N ASP A 300 7.44 2.68 3.86
CA ASP A 300 7.20 1.88 5.04
C ASP A 300 5.74 1.96 5.51
N TYR A 301 5.05 3.09 5.26
CA TYR A 301 3.71 3.34 5.77
C TYR A 301 2.61 3.45 4.71
N ALA A 302 2.88 4.00 3.51
CA ALA A 302 1.86 4.15 2.47
C ALA A 302 1.87 2.99 1.46
N LYS A 303 3.04 2.61 0.96
CA LYS A 303 3.22 1.60 -0.09
C LYS A 303 2.58 0.22 0.22
N PRO A 304 2.61 -0.30 1.46
CA PRO A 304 1.95 -1.58 1.79
C PRO A 304 0.44 -1.59 1.51
N PHE A 305 -0.24 -0.45 1.61
CA PHE A 305 -1.67 -0.32 1.29
C PHE A 305 -1.95 -0.20 -0.22
N LEU A 306 -0.93 0.09 -1.02
CA LEU A 306 -1.02 0.23 -2.47
C LEU A 306 -0.65 -1.08 -3.21
N ALA A 307 -0.34 -2.14 -2.47
CA ALA A 307 0.05 -3.44 -3.03
C ALA A 307 -1.03 -3.97 -4.00
N GLY A 308 -0.60 -4.42 -5.18
CA GLY A 308 -1.49 -4.87 -6.26
C GLY A 308 -2.13 -3.75 -7.09
N GLY A 309 -1.97 -2.47 -6.69
CA GLY A 309 -2.46 -1.32 -7.44
C GLY A 309 -1.43 -0.74 -8.40
N THR A 310 -1.86 0.28 -9.16
CA THR A 310 -1.04 0.99 -10.15
C THR A 310 0.19 1.65 -9.53
N LEU A 311 0.11 2.10 -8.26
CA LEU A 311 1.16 2.82 -7.56
C LEU A 311 2.09 1.92 -6.72
N ALA A 312 1.93 0.59 -6.79
CA ALA A 312 2.68 -0.36 -5.96
C ALA A 312 4.21 -0.27 -6.16
N GLU A 313 4.66 0.08 -7.35
CA GLU A 313 6.08 0.19 -7.69
C GLU A 313 6.61 1.63 -7.65
N SER A 314 5.80 2.59 -7.18
CA SER A 314 6.19 3.99 -7.13
C SER A 314 7.17 4.27 -5.99
N GLU A 315 7.95 5.33 -6.14
CA GLU A 315 8.88 5.85 -5.15
C GLU A 315 8.64 7.35 -4.94
N MET A 316 8.86 7.81 -3.72
CA MET A 316 8.80 9.21 -3.37
C MET A 316 10.10 9.67 -2.71
N SER A 317 10.41 10.95 -2.86
CA SER A 317 11.49 11.62 -2.12
C SER A 317 11.10 13.07 -1.82
N GLY A 318 11.93 13.78 -1.05
CA GLY A 318 11.63 15.13 -0.57
C GLY A 318 11.11 15.13 0.86
N THR A 319 10.49 16.24 1.29
CA THR A 319 9.93 16.37 2.63
C THR A 319 8.49 16.87 2.60
N SER A 320 7.76 16.65 3.70
CA SER A 320 6.39 17.14 3.86
C SER A 320 6.15 17.71 5.25
N ASP A 321 5.23 18.67 5.34
CA ASP A 321 4.60 19.07 6.58
C ASP A 321 3.16 18.56 6.59
N LEU A 322 2.70 18.05 7.73
CA LEU A 322 1.38 17.45 7.90
C LEU A 322 0.71 18.07 9.12
N ASN A 323 -0.52 18.53 8.97
CA ASN A 323 -1.44 18.80 10.06
C ASN A 323 -2.77 18.11 9.74
N TRP A 324 -3.20 17.22 10.61
CA TRP A 324 -4.44 16.46 10.43
C TRP A 324 -5.30 16.53 11.68
N LYS A 325 -6.56 16.89 11.50
CA LYS A 325 -7.56 16.96 12.56
C LYS A 325 -8.71 16.02 12.25
N TYR A 326 -9.02 15.18 13.21
CA TYR A 326 -10.13 14.23 13.18
C TYR A 326 -11.04 14.47 14.37
N SER A 327 -12.32 14.57 14.13
CA SER A 327 -13.36 14.62 15.18
C SER A 327 -14.71 14.22 14.59
N ARG A 328 -15.70 13.95 15.47
CA ARG A 328 -17.07 13.57 15.06
C ARG A 328 -17.11 12.39 14.08
N GLY A 329 -16.16 11.46 14.17
CA GLY A 329 -16.12 10.28 13.31
C GLY A 329 -15.54 10.50 11.90
N ALA A 330 -14.99 11.69 11.60
CA ALA A 330 -14.44 12.01 10.28
C ALA A 330 -13.25 12.97 10.35
N THR A 331 -12.43 13.00 9.30
CA THR A 331 -11.43 14.04 9.08
C THR A 331 -12.14 15.38 8.90
N GLN A 332 -11.73 16.40 9.65
CA GLN A 332 -12.24 17.76 9.58
C GLN A 332 -11.33 18.67 8.74
N GLU A 333 -10.03 18.60 9.00
CA GLU A 333 -9.01 19.36 8.29
C GLU A 333 -7.80 18.48 7.99
N LEU A 334 -7.20 18.72 6.83
CA LEU A 334 -5.91 18.14 6.45
C LEU A 334 -5.10 19.22 5.74
N LYS A 335 -3.98 19.65 6.35
CA LYS A 335 -3.00 20.49 5.68
C LYS A 335 -1.79 19.65 5.35
N LEU A 336 -1.48 19.53 4.07
CA LEU A 336 -0.33 18.79 3.57
C LEU A 336 0.50 19.75 2.71
N SER A 337 1.73 20.03 3.11
CA SER A 337 2.68 20.75 2.28
C SER A 337 3.79 19.81 1.85
N LEU A 338 4.14 19.83 0.57
CA LEU A 338 5.24 19.06 -0.02
C LEU A 338 6.36 20.02 -0.41
N HIS A 339 7.60 19.66 -0.13
CA HIS A 339 8.77 20.48 -0.41
C HIS A 339 9.79 19.68 -1.22
N ASP A 340 10.07 20.18 -2.42
CA ASP A 340 11.02 19.59 -3.38
C ASP A 340 10.84 18.07 -3.53
N ALA A 341 9.58 17.67 -3.59
CA ALA A 341 9.24 16.24 -3.66
C ALA A 341 9.46 15.71 -5.09
N ALA A 342 9.84 14.45 -5.17
CA ALA A 342 9.79 13.70 -6.41
C ALA A 342 8.88 12.48 -6.23
N PHE A 343 8.13 12.18 -7.29
CA PHE A 343 7.26 11.01 -7.35
C PHE A 343 7.51 10.30 -8.69
N VAL A 344 7.99 9.07 -8.64
CA VAL A 344 8.42 8.32 -9.83
C VAL A 344 7.79 6.94 -9.82
N ASP A 345 7.17 6.56 -10.93
CA ASP A 345 6.65 5.21 -11.13
C ASP A 345 7.77 4.26 -11.63
N GLY A 346 7.93 3.11 -11.00
CA GLY A 346 8.92 2.09 -11.37
C GLY A 346 8.76 1.57 -12.81
N LYS A 347 7.55 1.61 -13.36
CA LYS A 347 7.25 1.27 -14.77
C LYS A 347 7.43 2.45 -15.72
N LYS A 348 7.91 3.59 -15.24
CA LYS A 348 8.14 4.83 -16.03
C LYS A 348 6.90 5.37 -16.73
N ARG A 349 5.70 5.10 -16.21
CA ARG A 349 4.45 5.62 -16.77
C ARG A 349 4.26 7.11 -16.46
N PHE A 350 4.71 7.54 -15.27
CA PHE A 350 4.70 8.94 -14.85
C PHE A 350 5.90 9.25 -13.93
N ALA A 351 6.30 10.51 -13.94
CA ALA A 351 7.28 11.06 -13.02
C ALA A 351 6.99 12.55 -12.80
N LEU A 352 7.24 13.04 -11.58
CA LEU A 352 7.25 14.47 -11.24
C LEU A 352 8.47 14.75 -10.39
N GLN A 353 9.15 15.88 -10.64
CA GLN A 353 10.35 16.31 -9.92
C GLN A 353 10.23 17.78 -9.51
N GLY A 354 10.79 18.10 -8.35
CA GLY A 354 10.69 19.44 -7.78
C GLY A 354 9.24 19.80 -7.46
N LEU A 355 8.45 18.81 -7.01
CA LEU A 355 7.05 19.01 -6.65
C LEU A 355 6.96 19.76 -5.33
N ASN A 356 6.35 20.93 -5.37
CA ASN A 356 5.94 21.70 -4.22
C ASN A 356 4.41 21.79 -4.22
N ALA A 357 3.80 21.52 -3.07
CA ALA A 357 2.36 21.58 -2.95
C ALA A 357 1.97 22.18 -1.60
N ASP A 358 0.86 22.91 -1.59
CA ASP A 358 0.17 23.37 -0.39
C ASP A 358 -1.31 22.99 -0.54
N ILE A 359 -1.74 22.03 0.26
CA ILE A 359 -3.06 21.39 0.17
C ILE A 359 -3.80 21.57 1.50
N PRO A 360 -4.50 22.69 1.69
CA PRO A 360 -5.27 22.98 2.91
C PRO A 360 -6.70 22.46 2.79
N TRP A 361 -6.89 21.13 2.82
CA TRP A 361 -8.23 20.53 2.70
C TRP A 361 -9.07 20.72 3.96
N SER A 362 -10.37 20.96 3.79
CA SER A 362 -11.37 21.06 4.85
C SER A 362 -12.66 20.33 4.46
N ALA A 363 -13.29 19.66 5.43
CA ALA A 363 -14.59 19.02 5.24
C ALA A 363 -15.76 20.03 5.12
N GLU A 364 -15.64 21.18 5.79
CA GLU A 364 -16.72 22.15 5.94
C GLU A 364 -16.58 23.37 5.01
N HIS A 365 -15.34 23.69 4.60
CA HIS A 365 -15.05 24.92 3.86
C HIS A 365 -14.37 24.64 2.53
N THR A 366 -14.74 25.45 1.53
CA THR A 366 -14.02 25.44 0.25
C THR A 366 -12.63 26.03 0.42
N THR A 367 -11.62 25.32 -0.03
CA THR A 367 -10.21 25.71 0.07
C THR A 367 -9.54 25.65 -1.30
N THR A 368 -8.34 26.21 -1.41
CA THR A 368 -7.57 26.18 -2.66
C THR A 368 -6.19 25.60 -2.42
N ALA A 369 -5.90 24.48 -3.11
CA ALA A 369 -4.56 23.92 -3.17
C ALA A 369 -3.75 24.58 -4.30
N ARG A 370 -2.43 24.65 -4.08
CA ARG A 370 -1.45 25.05 -5.08
C ARG A 370 -0.43 23.94 -5.22
N LEU A 371 -0.16 23.56 -6.46
CA LEU A 371 0.84 22.57 -6.79
C LEU A 371 1.74 23.14 -7.88
N SER A 372 3.04 22.98 -7.75
CA SER A 372 4.01 23.33 -8.80
C SER A 372 5.08 22.24 -8.90
N PHE A 373 5.58 22.00 -10.09
CA PHE A 373 6.67 21.07 -10.32
C PHE A 373 7.62 21.61 -11.38
N ASN A 374 8.89 21.24 -11.28
CA ASN A 374 9.94 21.73 -12.19
C ASN A 374 9.98 20.95 -13.49
N SER A 375 9.75 19.65 -13.44
CA SER A 375 9.69 18.77 -14.59
C SER A 375 8.86 17.52 -14.29
N GLY A 376 8.43 16.85 -15.34
CA GLY A 376 7.72 15.60 -15.23
C GLY A 376 7.85 14.75 -16.50
N ALA A 377 7.21 13.59 -16.47
CA ALA A 377 7.05 12.76 -17.66
C ALA A 377 5.73 11.97 -17.55
N LEU A 378 5.10 11.74 -18.69
CA LEU A 378 3.91 10.90 -18.81
C LEU A 378 4.13 9.92 -19.98
N TRP A 379 4.20 8.62 -19.69
CA TRP A 379 4.56 7.56 -20.65
C TRP A 379 5.82 7.86 -21.48
N GLY A 380 6.85 8.39 -20.81
CA GLY A 380 8.10 8.77 -21.48
C GLY A 380 8.08 10.14 -22.16
N VAL A 381 6.92 10.77 -22.30
CA VAL A 381 6.80 12.12 -22.88
C VAL A 381 7.09 13.16 -21.80
N PRO A 382 8.11 14.01 -21.96
CA PRO A 382 8.49 14.99 -20.95
C PRO A 382 7.46 16.11 -20.83
N LEU A 383 7.23 16.51 -19.56
CA LEU A 383 6.43 17.65 -19.15
C LEU A 383 7.35 18.76 -18.65
N GLY A 384 7.09 19.99 -19.00
CA GLY A 384 7.78 21.16 -18.51
C GLY A 384 7.25 21.61 -17.15
N ALA A 385 7.92 22.62 -16.58
CA ALA A 385 7.50 23.23 -15.32
C ALA A 385 6.06 23.75 -15.40
N SER A 386 5.29 23.52 -14.33
CA SER A 386 3.87 23.86 -14.29
C SER A 386 3.43 24.27 -12.90
N GLU A 387 2.44 25.14 -12.84
CA GLU A 387 1.72 25.53 -11.63
C GLU A 387 0.24 25.24 -11.83
N LEU A 388 -0.37 24.56 -10.85
CA LEU A 388 -1.77 24.16 -10.84
C LEU A 388 -2.47 24.74 -9.60
N LYS A 389 -3.67 25.24 -9.79
CA LYS A 389 -4.56 25.69 -8.69
C LYS A 389 -5.80 24.83 -8.70
N MET A 390 -6.09 24.19 -7.58
CA MET A 390 -7.21 23.28 -7.42
C MET A 390 -8.11 23.77 -6.29
N THR A 391 -9.37 23.95 -6.57
CA THR A 391 -10.40 24.23 -5.55
C THR A 391 -10.89 22.90 -4.99
N MET A 392 -11.08 22.85 -3.69
CA MET A 392 -11.50 21.66 -2.95
C MET A 392 -12.69 22.00 -2.07
N SER A 393 -13.75 21.21 -2.15
CA SER A 393 -14.95 21.33 -1.31
C SER A 393 -15.38 19.92 -0.87
N GLY A 394 -14.97 19.52 0.34
CA GLY A 394 -15.10 18.13 0.75
C GLY A 394 -14.33 17.20 -0.20
N LEU A 395 -15.01 16.22 -0.79
CA LEU A 395 -14.44 15.29 -1.79
C LEU A 395 -14.74 15.70 -3.24
N ASP A 396 -14.97 16.98 -3.48
CA ASP A 396 -15.10 17.59 -4.80
C ASP A 396 -13.86 18.46 -5.07
N PHE A 397 -13.17 18.19 -6.17
CA PHE A 397 -11.91 18.82 -6.55
C PHE A 397 -12.05 19.38 -7.97
N ALA A 398 -11.78 20.67 -8.14
CA ALA A 398 -11.91 21.33 -9.43
C ALA A 398 -10.65 22.10 -9.83
N ILE A 399 -10.24 21.97 -11.10
CA ILE A 399 -9.22 22.80 -11.74
C ILE A 399 -9.89 23.49 -12.94
N PRO A 400 -10.27 24.77 -12.82
CA PRO A 400 -10.98 25.47 -13.88
C PRO A 400 -10.18 25.55 -15.18
N ALA A 401 -8.87 25.78 -15.07
CA ALA A 401 -7.98 25.81 -16.22
C ALA A 401 -6.55 25.45 -15.79
N ALA A 402 -5.87 24.67 -16.64
CA ALA A 402 -4.44 24.37 -16.50
C ALA A 402 -3.76 24.34 -17.87
N SER A 403 -2.50 24.72 -17.90
CA SER A 403 -1.65 24.65 -19.08
C SER A 403 -0.37 23.91 -18.72
N LEU A 404 -0.21 22.72 -19.29
CA LEU A 404 0.93 21.85 -19.05
C LEU A 404 1.84 21.88 -20.27
N PRO A 405 3.06 22.45 -20.19
CA PRO A 405 4.04 22.35 -21.27
C PRO A 405 4.38 20.88 -21.52
N ILE A 406 4.30 20.46 -22.77
CA ILE A 406 4.60 19.10 -23.20
C ILE A 406 5.45 19.17 -24.46
N LEU A 407 6.68 18.69 -24.40
CA LEU A 407 7.67 18.88 -25.48
C LEU A 407 7.79 20.37 -25.84
N ASP A 408 7.59 20.70 -27.12
CA ASP A 408 7.57 22.07 -27.68
C ASP A 408 6.14 22.68 -27.74
N GLY A 409 5.10 21.95 -27.35
CA GLY A 409 3.70 22.35 -27.31
C GLY A 409 3.14 22.51 -25.90
N LYS A 410 1.81 22.49 -25.76
CA LYS A 410 1.10 22.59 -24.49
C LYS A 410 -0.17 21.74 -24.50
N LEU A 411 -0.40 21.03 -23.40
CA LEU A 411 -1.70 20.43 -23.10
C LEU A 411 -2.52 21.44 -22.30
N LEU A 412 -3.66 21.82 -22.83
CA LEU A 412 -4.63 22.69 -22.19
C LEU A 412 -5.72 21.83 -21.56
N VAL A 413 -5.99 22.05 -20.30
CA VAL A 413 -7.05 21.36 -19.53
C VAL A 413 -8.03 22.42 -19.08
N HIS A 414 -9.31 22.21 -19.31
CA HIS A 414 -10.40 23.06 -18.88
C HIS A 414 -11.44 22.25 -18.12
N ASP A 415 -11.99 22.86 -17.09
CA ASP A 415 -13.11 22.31 -16.32
C ASP A 415 -12.86 20.88 -15.82
N PHE A 416 -11.65 20.64 -15.31
CA PHE A 416 -11.37 19.35 -14.66
C PHE A 416 -12.13 19.29 -13.33
N HIS A 417 -12.95 18.27 -13.17
CA HIS A 417 -13.65 17.91 -11.94
C HIS A 417 -13.35 16.48 -11.53
N LEU A 418 -13.02 16.27 -10.26
CA LEU A 418 -12.86 14.96 -9.63
C LEU A 418 -13.78 14.91 -8.41
N GLN A 419 -14.69 13.96 -8.37
CA GLN A 419 -15.70 13.82 -7.32
C GLN A 419 -15.78 12.40 -6.82
N HIS A 420 -16.11 12.25 -5.53
CA HIS A 420 -16.36 10.95 -4.92
C HIS A 420 -17.85 10.82 -4.62
N GLU A 421 -18.57 10.00 -5.40
CA GLU A 421 -19.99 9.75 -5.23
C GLU A 421 -20.29 8.25 -5.13
N LEU A 422 -21.20 7.89 -4.24
CA LEU A 422 -21.66 6.51 -4.03
C LEU A 422 -20.52 5.49 -3.85
N GLY A 423 -19.42 5.93 -3.22
CA GLY A 423 -18.27 5.05 -2.96
C GLY A 423 -17.29 4.90 -4.13
N ALA A 424 -17.48 5.63 -5.23
CA ALA A 424 -16.61 5.58 -6.41
C ALA A 424 -16.11 6.96 -6.81
N TRP A 425 -14.88 7.00 -7.32
CA TRP A 425 -14.31 8.21 -7.92
C TRP A 425 -14.72 8.34 -9.37
N ARG A 426 -15.14 9.56 -9.76
CA ARG A 426 -15.38 9.97 -11.13
C ARG A 426 -14.65 11.27 -11.44
N TRP A 427 -14.22 11.43 -12.67
CA TRP A 427 -13.62 12.68 -13.12
C TRP A 427 -14.01 12.99 -14.56
N GLU A 428 -13.96 14.26 -14.89
CA GLU A 428 -14.25 14.77 -16.23
C GLU A 428 -13.40 16.01 -16.52
N PHE A 429 -13.13 16.25 -17.78
CA PHE A 429 -12.48 17.46 -18.26
C PHE A 429 -12.72 17.66 -19.76
N SER A 430 -12.45 18.85 -20.25
CA SER A 430 -12.26 19.18 -21.66
C SER A 430 -10.92 19.87 -21.88
N GLY A 431 -10.49 20.06 -23.13
CA GLY A 431 -9.21 20.72 -23.34
C GLY A 431 -8.77 20.77 -24.79
N GLY A 432 -7.47 20.86 -24.97
CA GLY A 432 -6.86 20.88 -26.30
C GLY A 432 -5.36 20.64 -26.24
N LEU A 433 -4.81 20.31 -27.38
CA LEU A 433 -3.39 20.17 -27.59
C LEU A 433 -2.93 21.30 -28.52
N ALA A 434 -2.20 22.27 -27.98
CA ALA A 434 -1.53 23.27 -28.80
C ALA A 434 -0.44 22.57 -29.67
N PRO A 435 -0.16 23.11 -30.87
CA PRO A 435 0.74 22.45 -31.81
C PRO A 435 2.06 22.05 -31.18
N LEU A 436 2.42 20.79 -31.34
CA LEU A 436 3.71 20.22 -30.98
C LEU A 436 4.29 19.43 -32.16
N SER A 437 5.61 19.34 -32.21
CA SER A 437 6.30 18.65 -33.30
C SER A 437 6.21 17.13 -33.12
N MET A 438 5.88 16.45 -34.22
CA MET A 438 5.80 14.98 -34.24
C MET A 438 7.15 14.29 -34.05
N SER A 439 8.28 14.89 -34.51
CA SER A 439 9.60 14.28 -34.36
C SER A 439 9.99 14.05 -32.90
N PRO A 440 10.00 15.05 -31.99
CA PRO A 440 10.29 14.81 -30.57
C PRO A 440 9.23 13.93 -29.89
N LEU A 441 7.96 13.99 -30.28
CA LEU A 441 6.92 13.14 -29.74
C LEU A 441 7.16 11.66 -30.08
N SER A 442 7.40 11.38 -31.35
CA SER A 442 7.65 10.01 -31.83
C SER A 442 8.90 9.40 -31.19
N MET A 443 9.97 10.18 -31.02
CA MET A 443 11.18 9.74 -30.31
C MET A 443 10.87 9.42 -28.84
N ALA A 444 10.15 10.28 -28.16
CA ALA A 444 9.77 10.06 -26.74
C ALA A 444 8.92 8.79 -26.55
N LEU A 445 8.03 8.49 -27.51
CA LEU A 445 7.20 7.28 -27.49
C LEU A 445 7.91 6.03 -28.03
N GLY A 446 9.16 6.15 -28.51
CA GLY A 446 9.90 5.05 -29.14
C GLY A 446 9.33 4.63 -30.51
N TRP A 447 8.57 5.51 -31.16
CA TRP A 447 8.04 5.30 -32.50
C TRP A 447 9.08 5.67 -33.58
N PRO A 448 8.88 5.25 -34.82
CA PRO A 448 9.67 5.78 -35.95
C PRO A 448 9.52 7.31 -36.00
N GLU A 449 10.60 8.01 -36.35
CA GLU A 449 10.59 9.46 -36.43
C GLU A 449 9.59 9.93 -37.49
N MET A 450 8.60 10.73 -37.05
CA MET A 450 7.55 11.26 -37.90
C MET A 450 7.73 12.78 -38.08
N GLN A 451 7.46 13.28 -39.26
CA GLN A 451 7.46 14.70 -39.55
C GLN A 451 6.04 15.28 -39.40
N GLY A 452 5.96 16.59 -39.20
CA GLY A 452 4.69 17.31 -39.08
C GLY A 452 4.41 17.79 -37.65
N THR A 453 3.21 18.28 -37.44
CA THR A 453 2.73 18.81 -36.17
C THR A 453 1.49 18.05 -35.71
N LEU A 454 1.40 17.83 -34.41
CA LEU A 454 0.20 17.31 -33.76
C LEU A 454 -0.50 18.46 -33.02
N SER A 455 -1.75 18.69 -33.33
CA SER A 455 -2.60 19.62 -32.59
C SER A 455 -4.03 19.09 -32.60
N GLY A 456 -4.84 19.52 -31.65
CA GLY A 456 -6.21 19.01 -31.61
C GLY A 456 -7.05 19.61 -30.50
N VAL A 457 -8.35 19.37 -30.63
CA VAL A 457 -9.33 19.66 -29.59
C VAL A 457 -9.66 18.36 -28.87
N ILE A 458 -9.65 18.42 -27.55
CA ILE A 458 -10.07 17.32 -26.68
C ILE A 458 -11.48 17.70 -26.19
N PRO A 459 -12.54 17.08 -26.73
CA PRO A 459 -13.89 17.35 -26.25
C PRO A 459 -14.06 16.80 -24.82
N HIS A 460 -15.30 16.85 -24.33
CA HIS A 460 -15.56 16.35 -22.99
C HIS A 460 -15.14 14.89 -22.82
N VAL A 461 -14.27 14.64 -21.85
CA VAL A 461 -13.77 13.32 -21.45
C VAL A 461 -14.26 13.03 -20.03
N SER A 462 -14.88 11.88 -19.83
CA SER A 462 -15.36 11.46 -18.52
C SER A 462 -14.87 10.06 -18.16
N TYR A 463 -14.64 9.84 -16.87
CA TYR A 463 -14.30 8.54 -16.31
C TYR A 463 -15.27 8.18 -15.19
N ARG A 464 -15.99 7.07 -15.37
CA ARG A 464 -16.94 6.53 -14.40
C ARG A 464 -16.91 5.01 -14.48
N GLU A 465 -16.97 4.32 -13.35
CA GLU A 465 -17.11 2.85 -13.27
C GLU A 465 -16.08 2.10 -14.15
N LYS A 466 -14.81 2.52 -14.08
CA LYS A 466 -13.71 1.97 -14.90
C LYS A 466 -13.83 2.20 -16.42
N MET A 467 -14.75 3.05 -16.83
CA MET A 467 -14.90 3.41 -18.24
C MET A 467 -14.50 4.87 -18.46
N LEU A 468 -13.55 5.08 -19.36
CA LEU A 468 -13.21 6.38 -19.91
C LEU A 468 -13.97 6.55 -21.21
N LYS A 469 -14.75 7.62 -21.31
CA LYS A 469 -15.56 7.96 -22.49
C LYS A 469 -15.15 9.33 -23.00
N VAL A 470 -15.04 9.46 -24.31
CA VAL A 470 -14.84 10.73 -25.01
C VAL A 470 -16.12 11.08 -25.77
N ASP A 471 -16.80 12.16 -25.34
CA ASP A 471 -18.01 12.63 -26.01
C ASP A 471 -17.65 13.51 -27.20
N GLY A 472 -18.05 13.11 -28.40
CA GLY A 472 -17.70 13.79 -29.65
C GLY A 472 -16.51 13.15 -30.36
N ALA A 473 -15.67 13.98 -30.97
CA ALA A 473 -14.54 13.52 -31.77
C ALA A 473 -13.25 14.28 -31.41
N LEU A 474 -12.14 13.55 -31.32
CA LEU A 474 -10.80 14.10 -31.25
C LEU A 474 -10.35 14.43 -32.67
N LEU A 475 -9.88 15.65 -32.89
CA LEU A 475 -9.35 16.09 -34.16
C LEU A 475 -7.86 16.37 -34.05
N PHE A 476 -7.05 15.73 -34.87
CA PHE A 476 -5.62 15.92 -34.95
C PHE A 476 -5.17 16.25 -36.37
N ARG A 477 -4.03 16.93 -36.50
CA ARG A 477 -3.33 17.16 -37.78
C ARG A 477 -1.98 16.46 -37.73
N VAL A 478 -1.72 15.61 -38.70
CA VAL A 478 -0.47 14.85 -38.81
C VAL A 478 -0.23 14.51 -40.28
N PHE A 479 1.02 14.46 -40.77
CA PHE A 479 1.37 14.20 -42.16
C PHE A 479 0.59 15.09 -43.15
N ASP A 480 0.47 16.38 -42.84
CA ASP A 480 -0.29 17.38 -43.62
C ASP A 480 -1.78 17.06 -43.83
N GLY A 481 -2.28 16.00 -43.24
CA GLY A 481 -3.69 15.60 -43.28
C GLY A 481 -4.41 15.81 -41.94
N SER A 482 -5.65 15.38 -41.91
CA SER A 482 -6.48 15.39 -40.68
C SER A 482 -6.81 13.98 -40.22
N VAL A 483 -6.85 13.79 -38.92
CA VAL A 483 -7.26 12.55 -38.26
C VAL A 483 -8.38 12.85 -37.28
N VAL A 484 -9.50 12.18 -37.44
CA VAL A 484 -10.67 12.27 -36.57
C VAL A 484 -10.85 10.93 -35.87
N VAL A 485 -10.83 10.95 -34.54
CA VAL A 485 -11.14 9.78 -33.71
C VAL A 485 -12.48 10.02 -33.05
N SER A 486 -13.45 9.14 -33.27
CA SER A 486 -14.80 9.25 -32.74
C SER A 486 -15.25 7.99 -32.00
N SER A 487 -16.28 8.12 -31.21
CA SER A 487 -16.86 7.01 -30.42
C SER A 487 -15.82 6.32 -29.53
N LEU A 488 -14.87 7.09 -29.00
CA LEU A 488 -13.75 6.55 -28.21
C LEU A 488 -14.23 6.19 -26.80
N ASN A 489 -14.14 4.90 -26.48
CA ASN A 489 -14.42 4.35 -25.15
C ASN A 489 -13.26 3.43 -24.75
N LEU A 490 -12.78 3.59 -23.52
CA LEU A 490 -11.70 2.76 -22.97
C LEU A 490 -12.16 2.17 -21.65
N PHE A 491 -12.31 0.86 -21.63
CA PHE A 491 -12.68 0.09 -20.44
C PHE A 491 -11.44 -0.37 -19.70
N ASP A 492 -11.49 -0.26 -18.36
CA ASP A 492 -10.46 -0.68 -17.43
C ASP A 492 -9.04 -0.18 -17.83
N PRO A 493 -8.88 1.16 -18.06
CA PRO A 493 -7.64 1.73 -18.59
C PRO A 493 -6.39 1.43 -17.75
N PHE A 494 -6.58 1.15 -16.46
CA PHE A 494 -5.52 0.86 -15.50
C PHE A 494 -5.45 -0.62 -15.09
N GLY A 495 -6.36 -1.43 -15.61
CA GLY A 495 -6.43 -2.87 -15.34
C GLY A 495 -5.44 -3.71 -16.15
N PRO A 496 -5.47 -5.03 -15.96
CA PRO A 496 -4.53 -5.95 -16.61
C PRO A 496 -4.78 -6.13 -18.11
N ALA A 497 -6.01 -5.90 -18.59
CA ALA A 497 -6.40 -6.08 -19.97
C ALA A 497 -7.38 -4.97 -20.45
N PRO A 498 -6.87 -3.75 -20.69
CA PRO A 498 -7.71 -2.65 -21.15
C PRO A 498 -8.34 -2.97 -22.51
N ARG A 499 -9.60 -2.49 -22.71
CA ARG A 499 -10.33 -2.63 -23.97
C ARG A 499 -10.68 -1.26 -24.53
N LEU A 500 -10.23 -0.99 -25.75
CA LEU A 500 -10.50 0.27 -26.45
C LEU A 500 -11.45 0.03 -27.62
N TYR A 501 -12.44 0.88 -27.73
CA TYR A 501 -13.38 0.96 -28.86
C TYR A 501 -13.30 2.34 -29.49
N GLY A 502 -13.38 2.41 -30.83
CA GLY A 502 -13.38 3.70 -31.52
C GLY A 502 -13.50 3.59 -33.02
N ASN A 503 -13.68 4.73 -33.67
CA ASN A 503 -13.60 4.87 -35.11
C ASN A 503 -12.50 5.87 -35.44
N LEU A 504 -11.80 5.64 -36.57
CA LEU A 504 -10.71 6.47 -37.05
C LEU A 504 -10.99 6.86 -38.50
N ASP A 505 -10.96 8.14 -38.78
CA ASP A 505 -11.09 8.67 -40.13
C ASP A 505 -9.93 9.63 -40.39
N MET A 506 -9.09 9.28 -41.37
CA MET A 506 -7.92 10.06 -41.77
C MET A 506 -8.14 10.55 -43.22
N ARG A 507 -7.90 11.82 -43.43
CA ARG A 507 -8.10 12.44 -44.73
C ARG A 507 -6.86 13.15 -45.21
N GLU A 508 -6.60 12.98 -46.49
CA GLU A 508 -5.53 13.66 -47.24
C GLU A 508 -4.13 13.52 -46.62
N LEU A 509 -3.83 12.39 -45.96
CA LEU A 509 -2.48 12.16 -45.44
C LEU A 509 -1.45 12.16 -46.53
N ASP A 510 -0.33 12.91 -46.38
CA ASP A 510 0.81 12.87 -47.26
C ASP A 510 1.48 11.50 -47.24
N LEU A 511 1.35 10.78 -48.34
CA LEU A 511 1.85 9.42 -48.45
C LEU A 511 3.40 9.36 -48.52
N GLY A 512 4.04 10.44 -48.94
CA GLY A 512 5.48 10.57 -48.98
C GLY A 512 6.05 10.63 -47.55
N ALA A 513 5.53 11.53 -46.73
CA ALA A 513 5.92 11.66 -45.34
C ALA A 513 5.61 10.37 -44.54
N LEU A 514 4.46 9.77 -44.77
CA LEU A 514 4.07 8.51 -44.13
C LEU A 514 5.02 7.36 -44.49
N THR A 515 5.25 7.14 -45.76
CA THR A 515 6.09 6.01 -46.23
C THR A 515 7.56 6.20 -45.89
N GLN A 516 8.05 7.44 -45.80
CA GLN A 516 9.39 7.76 -45.33
C GLN A 516 9.56 7.44 -43.86
N ALA A 517 8.63 7.87 -43.00
CA ALA A 517 8.66 7.61 -41.56
C ALA A 517 8.76 6.10 -41.24
N PHE A 518 8.06 5.28 -42.01
CA PHE A 518 8.07 3.83 -41.83
C PHE A 518 9.08 3.08 -42.71
N SER A 519 9.99 3.78 -43.37
CA SER A 519 11.01 3.18 -44.28
C SER A 519 10.43 2.26 -45.36
N PHE A 520 9.17 2.46 -45.72
CA PHE A 520 8.39 1.60 -46.61
C PHE A 520 8.79 1.75 -48.09
N GLY A 521 9.54 2.79 -48.42
CA GLY A 521 9.86 3.25 -49.76
C GLY A 521 9.29 4.63 -49.98
N ASN A 522 9.46 5.20 -51.21
CA ASN A 522 8.90 6.52 -51.50
C ASN A 522 7.61 6.36 -52.32
N VAL A 523 6.48 6.83 -51.77
CA VAL A 523 5.21 6.88 -52.50
C VAL A 523 4.68 8.31 -52.43
N GLN A 524 4.63 9.00 -53.58
CA GLN A 524 4.10 10.35 -53.68
C GLN A 524 2.60 10.30 -53.94
N GLY A 525 1.84 11.05 -53.14
CA GLY A 525 0.38 11.11 -53.25
C GLY A 525 -0.28 11.41 -51.94
N ARG A 526 -1.60 11.31 -51.89
CA ARG A 526 -2.41 11.45 -50.68
C ARG A 526 -3.32 10.25 -50.52
N ILE A 527 -3.57 9.87 -49.28
CA ILE A 527 -4.45 8.76 -48.93
C ILE A 527 -5.47 9.16 -47.87
N ASP A 528 -6.63 8.56 -48.00
CA ASP A 528 -7.67 8.50 -46.96
C ASP A 528 -7.66 7.11 -46.31
N VAL A 529 -7.77 7.08 -45.00
CA VAL A 529 -7.87 5.84 -44.20
C VAL A 529 -9.09 5.91 -43.33
N SER A 530 -9.92 4.90 -43.39
CA SER A 530 -11.09 4.76 -42.47
C SER A 530 -10.95 3.44 -41.73
N VAL A 531 -11.04 3.48 -40.41
CA VAL A 531 -11.12 2.29 -39.55
C VAL A 531 -12.37 2.41 -38.70
N LYS A 532 -13.33 1.54 -38.95
CA LYS A 532 -14.59 1.48 -38.23
C LYS A 532 -14.62 0.30 -37.28
N GLU A 533 -15.40 0.42 -36.23
CA GLU A 533 -15.59 -0.66 -35.25
C GLU A 533 -14.27 -1.20 -34.69
N LEU A 534 -13.29 -0.31 -34.53
CA LEU A 534 -12.00 -0.72 -33.96
C LEU A 534 -12.21 -1.20 -32.52
N GLU A 535 -11.79 -2.44 -32.26
CA GLU A 535 -11.66 -2.99 -30.92
C GLU A 535 -10.22 -3.44 -30.68
N LEU A 536 -9.61 -2.90 -29.61
CA LEU A 536 -8.33 -3.36 -29.10
C LEU A 536 -8.56 -4.05 -27.75
N VAL A 537 -7.95 -5.20 -27.55
CA VAL A 537 -7.86 -5.89 -26.26
C VAL A 537 -6.39 -5.99 -25.87
N ASN A 538 -6.04 -5.46 -24.70
CA ASN A 538 -4.62 -5.36 -24.29
C ASN A 538 -3.73 -4.74 -25.37
N TRP A 539 -4.25 -3.67 -26.02
CA TRP A 539 -3.60 -2.92 -27.12
C TRP A 539 -3.34 -3.72 -28.41
N GLN A 540 -3.94 -4.91 -28.53
CA GLN A 540 -3.91 -5.70 -29.76
C GLN A 540 -5.25 -5.61 -30.48
N ALA A 541 -5.23 -5.35 -31.79
CA ALA A 541 -6.44 -5.26 -32.59
C ALA A 541 -7.07 -6.65 -32.74
N VAL A 542 -8.35 -6.76 -32.37
CA VAL A 542 -9.13 -8.01 -32.45
C VAL A 542 -10.31 -7.88 -33.39
N HIS A 543 -10.77 -6.65 -33.65
CA HIS A 543 -11.90 -6.38 -34.52
C HIS A 543 -11.77 -5.01 -35.18
N PHE A 544 -11.99 -4.90 -36.48
CA PHE A 544 -12.14 -3.64 -37.21
C PHE A 544 -12.62 -3.87 -38.65
N ASP A 545 -13.10 -2.80 -39.30
CA ASP A 545 -13.24 -2.66 -40.73
C ASP A 545 -12.36 -1.48 -41.18
N ALA A 546 -11.27 -1.79 -41.86
CA ALA A 546 -10.29 -0.80 -42.32
C ALA A 546 -10.29 -0.68 -43.83
N ARG A 547 -10.24 0.57 -44.31
CA ARG A 547 -10.14 0.88 -45.74
C ARG A 547 -9.11 1.97 -45.96
N VAL A 548 -8.22 1.76 -46.92
CA VAL A 548 -7.21 2.70 -47.39
C VAL A 548 -7.49 2.97 -48.84
N ALA A 549 -7.53 4.23 -49.26
CA ALA A 549 -7.73 4.61 -50.65
C ALA A 549 -6.99 5.89 -50.97
N SER A 550 -6.54 6.05 -52.23
CA SER A 550 -6.03 7.33 -52.72
C SER A 550 -7.08 8.40 -52.59
N SER A 551 -6.73 9.55 -51.96
CA SER A 551 -7.63 10.69 -51.83
C SER A 551 -8.06 11.25 -53.21
N PRO A 552 -9.24 11.82 -53.35
CA PRO A 552 -9.63 12.56 -54.54
C PRO A 552 -8.71 13.77 -54.80
N GLY A 553 -8.50 14.12 -56.04
CA GLY A 553 -7.74 15.31 -56.36
C GLY A 553 -6.64 15.12 -57.42
N SER A 554 -6.06 16.23 -57.88
CA SER A 554 -5.00 16.28 -58.84
C SER A 554 -3.65 16.54 -58.12
N TYR A 555 -2.86 15.48 -57.93
CA TYR A 555 -1.54 15.52 -57.31
C TYR A 555 -0.63 14.47 -57.93
N ARG A 556 0.67 14.60 -57.67
CA ARG A 556 1.67 13.70 -58.26
C ARG A 556 1.53 12.31 -57.67
N LYS A 557 1.37 11.29 -58.51
CA LYS A 557 1.16 9.89 -58.14
C LYS A 557 2.31 9.05 -58.66
N LYS A 558 3.36 8.86 -57.84
CA LYS A 558 4.52 8.03 -58.16
C LYS A 558 4.83 7.08 -57.02
N ILE A 559 5.29 5.88 -57.37
CA ILE A 559 5.66 4.84 -56.40
C ILE A 559 7.05 4.31 -56.76
N SER A 560 7.93 4.22 -55.75
CA SER A 560 9.29 3.67 -55.93
C SER A 560 9.25 2.16 -56.05
N GLN A 561 10.29 1.60 -56.71
CA GLN A 561 10.50 0.16 -56.84
C GLN A 561 10.48 -0.55 -55.47
N LYS A 562 11.12 0.03 -54.44
CA LYS A 562 11.12 -0.49 -53.06
C LYS A 562 9.70 -0.59 -52.49
N ALA A 563 8.89 0.44 -52.66
CA ALA A 563 7.51 0.44 -52.16
C ALA A 563 6.63 -0.58 -52.89
N VAL A 564 6.81 -0.77 -54.19
CA VAL A 564 6.16 -1.84 -54.96
C VAL A 564 6.51 -3.22 -54.44
N GLN A 565 7.78 -3.49 -54.18
CA GLN A 565 8.25 -4.75 -53.60
C GLN A 565 7.63 -4.99 -52.20
N ASN A 566 7.58 -3.96 -51.38
CA ASN A 566 7.02 -4.02 -50.04
C ASN A 566 5.50 -4.29 -50.07
N ILE A 567 4.72 -3.62 -50.92
CA ILE A 567 3.29 -3.88 -51.09
C ILE A 567 3.06 -5.30 -51.66
N SER A 568 3.88 -5.73 -52.62
CA SER A 568 3.78 -7.09 -53.20
C SER A 568 4.00 -8.17 -52.14
N SER A 569 4.91 -7.95 -51.19
CA SER A 569 5.14 -8.89 -50.07
C SER A 569 3.97 -8.99 -49.11
N LEU A 570 3.15 -7.95 -48.98
CA LEU A 570 1.91 -7.98 -48.17
C LEU A 570 0.78 -8.72 -48.87
N GLY A 571 0.72 -8.68 -50.21
CA GLY A 571 -0.28 -9.34 -51.04
C GLY A 571 -0.18 -10.88 -51.13
N GLY A 572 0.85 -11.49 -50.57
CA GLY A 572 1.09 -12.94 -50.57
C GLY A 572 2.12 -13.40 -51.59
N ALA A 573 2.54 -14.69 -51.52
CA ALA A 573 3.63 -15.23 -52.37
C ALA A 573 3.36 -15.19 -53.89
N GLY A 574 2.10 -15.13 -54.31
CA GLY A 574 1.71 -14.99 -55.70
C GLY A 574 1.91 -13.57 -56.29
N ALA A 575 1.81 -12.53 -55.44
CA ALA A 575 1.92 -11.14 -55.85
C ALA A 575 3.36 -10.77 -56.33
N ALA A 576 4.37 -11.39 -55.75
CA ALA A 576 5.77 -11.17 -56.12
C ALA A 576 6.14 -11.74 -57.52
N ALA A 577 5.39 -12.74 -58.00
CA ALA A 577 5.66 -13.38 -59.29
C ALA A 577 5.02 -12.62 -60.47
N ALA A 578 3.97 -11.82 -60.23
CA ALA A 578 3.24 -11.09 -61.26
C ALA A 578 3.88 -9.75 -61.65
N VAL A 579 4.88 -9.29 -60.90
CA VAL A 579 5.61 -8.09 -61.25
C VAL A 579 6.63 -8.46 -62.33
N GLN A 580 6.39 -8.03 -63.55
CA GLN A 580 7.29 -8.29 -64.70
C GLN A 580 8.71 -7.87 -64.35
N ARG A 581 9.59 -8.80 -64.05
CA ARG A 581 11.00 -8.60 -63.64
C ARG A 581 11.80 -7.75 -64.64
N SER A 582 11.40 -7.75 -65.91
CA SER A 582 12.09 -7.02 -66.99
C SER A 582 11.90 -5.49 -66.96
N VAL A 583 10.78 -5.00 -66.40
CA VAL A 583 10.49 -3.54 -66.32
C VAL A 583 11.04 -2.93 -65.04
N MET A 584 11.13 -3.71 -63.94
CA MET A 584 11.60 -3.22 -62.66
C MET A 584 13.09 -2.90 -62.59
N GLY A 585 13.94 -3.47 -63.49
CA GLY A 585 15.36 -3.19 -63.51
C GLY A 585 15.76 -1.87 -64.13
N VAL A 586 14.86 -1.20 -64.89
CA VAL A 586 15.18 -0.02 -65.70
C VAL A 586 14.63 1.29 -65.03
N PHE A 587 13.61 1.22 -64.26
CA PHE A 587 12.95 2.42 -63.67
C PHE A 587 12.92 2.39 -62.16
N GLU A 588 13.35 3.47 -61.52
CA GLU A 588 13.32 3.63 -60.07
C GLU A 588 11.92 3.99 -59.55
N ASN A 589 11.09 4.65 -60.35
CA ASN A 589 9.77 5.14 -60.01
C ASN A 589 8.74 4.81 -61.09
N PHE A 590 7.53 4.45 -60.69
CA PHE A 590 6.41 4.12 -61.54
C PHE A 590 5.23 5.06 -61.28
N GLY A 591 4.43 5.32 -62.28
CA GLY A 591 3.16 6.02 -62.15
C GLY A 591 2.04 5.08 -61.72
N TYR A 592 1.16 5.56 -60.85
CA TYR A 592 -0.05 4.86 -60.47
C TYR A 592 -1.29 5.77 -60.59
N GLU A 593 -2.45 5.18 -60.83
CA GLU A 593 -3.75 5.86 -60.88
C GLU A 593 -4.39 5.88 -59.50
N ARG A 594 -4.42 4.70 -58.84
CA ARG A 594 -5.12 4.51 -57.56
C ARG A 594 -4.40 3.46 -56.70
N ILE A 595 -4.37 3.70 -55.40
CA ILE A 595 -4.05 2.73 -54.38
C ILE A 595 -5.33 2.46 -53.61
N ALA A 596 -5.71 1.20 -53.37
CA ALA A 596 -6.82 0.84 -52.49
C ALA A 596 -6.61 -0.54 -51.86
N LEU A 597 -6.88 -0.61 -50.58
CA LEU A 597 -6.80 -1.85 -49.79
C LEU A 597 -7.82 -1.80 -48.68
N SER A 598 -8.48 -2.89 -48.42
CA SER A 598 -9.35 -3.05 -47.24
C SER A 598 -9.08 -4.35 -46.52
N CYS A 599 -9.33 -4.32 -45.21
CA CYS A 599 -9.22 -5.46 -44.32
C CYS A 599 -10.38 -5.43 -43.33
N VAL A 600 -11.17 -6.47 -43.29
CA VAL A 600 -12.17 -6.71 -42.23
C VAL A 600 -11.63 -7.76 -41.30
N LEU A 601 -11.21 -7.34 -40.10
CA LEU A 601 -10.65 -8.24 -39.10
C LEU A 601 -11.76 -8.83 -38.23
N ARG A 602 -11.87 -10.15 -38.23
CA ARG A 602 -12.75 -10.93 -37.37
C ARG A 602 -12.04 -12.22 -36.95
N ASN A 603 -12.07 -12.57 -35.68
CA ASN A 603 -11.52 -13.85 -35.15
C ASN A 603 -10.08 -14.14 -35.58
N GLY A 604 -9.22 -13.11 -35.62
CA GLY A 604 -7.81 -13.26 -36.01
C GLY A 604 -7.56 -13.39 -37.52
N VAL A 605 -8.58 -13.34 -38.35
CA VAL A 605 -8.50 -13.40 -39.82
C VAL A 605 -8.91 -12.07 -40.43
N CYS A 606 -8.08 -11.55 -41.33
CA CYS A 606 -8.32 -10.36 -42.12
C CYS A 606 -8.89 -10.74 -43.48
N ALA A 607 -10.14 -10.42 -43.75
CA ALA A 607 -10.72 -10.51 -45.07
C ALA A 607 -10.26 -9.31 -45.93
N MET A 608 -9.44 -9.60 -46.94
CA MET A 608 -8.74 -8.61 -47.77
C MET A 608 -9.49 -8.35 -49.07
N ALA A 609 -9.54 -7.06 -49.46
CA ALA A 609 -9.99 -6.66 -50.80
C ALA A 609 -9.20 -5.41 -51.26
N GLY A 610 -9.27 -5.09 -52.53
CA GLY A 610 -8.61 -3.93 -53.13
C GLY A 610 -9.58 -2.95 -53.81
N GLY A 611 -9.05 -2.13 -54.73
CA GLY A 611 -9.83 -1.14 -55.45
C GLY A 611 -10.79 -1.72 -56.49
N GLU A 612 -10.35 -2.68 -57.26
CA GLU A 612 -11.13 -3.37 -58.29
C GLU A 612 -10.88 -4.86 -58.21
N ALA A 613 -11.91 -5.66 -58.25
CA ALA A 613 -11.80 -7.12 -58.29
C ALA A 613 -11.42 -7.58 -59.70
N THR A 614 -10.66 -8.66 -59.80
CA THR A 614 -10.29 -9.35 -61.01
C THR A 614 -10.67 -10.83 -60.94
N VAL A 615 -10.58 -11.58 -62.04
CA VAL A 615 -10.90 -13.01 -62.06
C VAL A 615 -10.09 -13.78 -61.03
N ASN A 616 -8.85 -13.38 -60.73
CA ASN A 616 -7.93 -14.13 -59.84
C ASN A 616 -7.45 -13.32 -58.62
N GLY A 617 -8.11 -12.20 -58.27
CA GLY A 617 -7.68 -11.37 -57.15
C GLY A 617 -8.21 -9.94 -57.22
N TYR A 618 -7.46 -8.98 -56.70
CA TYR A 618 -7.83 -7.59 -56.65
C TYR A 618 -6.60 -6.66 -56.84
N TYR A 619 -6.81 -5.45 -57.41
CA TYR A 619 -5.75 -4.45 -57.48
C TYR A 619 -5.54 -3.75 -56.14
N ILE A 620 -4.31 -3.81 -55.59
CA ILE A 620 -3.84 -3.00 -54.48
C ILE A 620 -3.33 -1.65 -55.03
N VAL A 621 -2.52 -1.71 -56.13
CA VAL A 621 -2.08 -0.53 -56.86
C VAL A 621 -2.51 -0.69 -58.32
N LYS A 622 -3.31 0.23 -58.84
CA LYS A 622 -3.65 0.32 -60.24
C LYS A 622 -2.69 1.29 -60.93
N GLY A 623 -2.01 0.82 -61.96
CA GLY A 623 -1.05 1.61 -62.72
C GLY A 623 -1.70 2.74 -63.50
N GLY A 624 -0.92 3.83 -63.66
CA GLY A 624 -1.31 5.02 -64.48
C GLY A 624 -0.06 5.80 -64.86
N GLY A 625 -0.07 6.39 -66.04
CA GLY A 625 1.11 7.10 -66.56
C GLY A 625 2.17 6.18 -67.19
N ILE A 626 3.37 6.72 -67.46
CA ILE A 626 4.48 5.99 -68.10
C ILE A 626 5.74 6.15 -67.23
N PRO A 627 6.43 5.08 -66.80
CA PRO A 627 5.95 3.68 -66.80
C PRO A 627 4.88 3.44 -65.77
N ALA A 628 3.87 2.64 -66.06
CA ALA A 628 2.80 2.23 -65.16
C ALA A 628 3.12 0.88 -64.50
N ILE A 629 2.64 0.64 -63.27
CA ILE A 629 2.78 -0.64 -62.59
C ILE A 629 1.48 -1.04 -61.88
N ASN A 630 1.08 -2.28 -62.04
CA ASN A 630 -0.03 -2.89 -61.31
C ASN A 630 0.52 -3.79 -60.20
N VAL A 631 -0.06 -3.69 -59.03
CA VAL A 631 0.20 -4.63 -57.92
C VAL A 631 -1.14 -5.27 -57.53
N MET A 632 -1.18 -6.60 -57.62
CA MET A 632 -2.38 -7.40 -57.31
C MET A 632 -2.21 -8.17 -56.02
N GLY A 633 -3.28 -8.27 -55.22
CA GLY A 633 -3.41 -9.21 -54.14
C GLY A 633 -4.22 -10.43 -54.58
N TYR A 634 -3.81 -11.62 -54.14
CA TYR A 634 -4.45 -12.88 -54.49
C TYR A 634 -5.12 -13.55 -53.26
N ASN A 635 -4.65 -13.23 -52.06
CA ASN A 635 -5.19 -13.79 -50.84
C ASN A 635 -6.37 -12.94 -50.33
N HIS A 636 -7.54 -13.52 -50.28
CA HIS A 636 -8.75 -12.89 -49.72
C HIS A 636 -8.86 -13.04 -48.21
N GLU A 637 -8.20 -14.02 -47.64
CA GLU A 637 -8.12 -14.26 -46.21
C GLU A 637 -6.67 -14.40 -45.78
N VAL A 638 -6.28 -13.62 -44.77
CA VAL A 638 -4.91 -13.61 -44.23
C VAL A 638 -5.01 -13.61 -42.71
N ASP A 639 -4.21 -14.47 -42.07
CA ASP A 639 -4.01 -14.44 -40.63
C ASP A 639 -3.44 -13.09 -40.21
N TRP A 640 -4.06 -12.48 -39.19
CA TRP A 640 -3.73 -11.12 -38.76
C TRP A 640 -2.30 -11.03 -38.21
N ASP A 641 -1.87 -12.00 -37.41
CA ASP A 641 -0.54 -12.01 -36.82
C ASP A 641 0.54 -12.19 -37.92
N GLU A 642 0.25 -13.03 -38.91
CA GLU A 642 1.12 -13.21 -40.07
C GLU A 642 1.22 -11.89 -40.88
N LEU A 643 0.10 -11.20 -41.11
CA LEU A 643 0.09 -9.91 -41.81
C LEU A 643 0.89 -8.85 -41.02
N LEU A 644 0.73 -8.77 -39.72
CA LEU A 644 1.52 -7.87 -38.86
C LEU A 644 3.01 -8.21 -38.89
N ASN A 645 3.35 -9.49 -38.88
CA ASN A 645 4.74 -9.94 -38.95
C ASN A 645 5.39 -9.60 -40.32
N ARG A 646 4.64 -9.70 -41.42
CA ARG A 646 5.09 -9.23 -42.73
C ARG A 646 5.31 -7.73 -42.73
N LEU A 647 4.39 -6.95 -42.18
CA LEU A 647 4.49 -5.50 -42.08
C LEU A 647 5.71 -5.08 -41.23
N LYS A 648 5.93 -5.72 -40.10
CA LYS A 648 7.11 -5.50 -39.23
C LYS A 648 8.43 -5.81 -39.93
N ARG A 649 8.49 -6.87 -40.73
CA ARG A 649 9.69 -7.21 -41.52
C ARG A 649 10.02 -6.14 -42.56
N VAL A 650 9.00 -5.64 -43.24
CA VAL A 650 9.15 -4.59 -44.27
C VAL A 650 9.61 -3.27 -43.64
N THR A 651 9.11 -2.92 -42.48
CA THR A 651 9.44 -1.65 -41.78
C THR A 651 10.73 -1.71 -40.96
N LYS A 652 11.15 -2.89 -40.46
CA LYS A 652 12.40 -3.07 -39.69
C LYS A 652 13.66 -3.25 -40.52
N GLY A 653 13.53 -3.53 -41.80
CA GLY A 653 14.64 -3.91 -42.68
C GLY A 653 15.77 -2.88 -42.92
N ASN A 654 15.76 -1.74 -42.22
CA ASN A 654 16.76 -0.67 -42.43
C ASN A 654 17.26 0.02 -41.14
N ARG A 655 17.12 -0.58 -39.97
CA ARG A 655 17.87 -0.09 -38.81
C ARG A 655 19.31 -0.63 -38.92
N LYS A 656 20.27 0.20 -39.29
CA LYS A 656 21.68 -0.05 -38.98
C LYS A 656 21.78 -0.27 -37.49
N ALA A 657 22.29 -1.43 -37.09
CA ALA A 657 22.68 -1.67 -35.72
C ALA A 657 23.66 -0.57 -35.32
N VAL A 658 23.27 0.29 -34.40
CA VAL A 658 24.21 1.13 -33.66
C VAL A 658 24.86 0.15 -32.68
N VAL A 659 26.09 -0.24 -33.01
CA VAL A 659 26.95 -0.96 -32.07
C VAL A 659 27.45 0.09 -31.09
N GLU A 660 27.02 -0.01 -29.82
CA GLU A 660 27.73 0.60 -28.70
C GLU A 660 28.93 -0.23 -28.33
#